data_97562bc252ec6bd015b39590fd9c8b8e
#
_entry.id   97562bc252ec6bd015b39590fd9c8b8e
#
_cell.length_a   1.000
_cell.length_b   1.000
_cell.length_c   1.000
_cell.angle_alpha   90.00
_cell.angle_beta   90.00
_cell.angle_gamma   90.00
#
_symmetry.space_group_name_H-M   'P 1'
#
loop_
_entity.id
_entity.type
_entity.pdbx_description
1 polymer ?
#
loop_
_entity_poly.entity_id
_entity_poly.type
_entity_poly.pdbx_seq_one_letter_code
_entity_poly.pdbx_strand_id
1 'polypeptide(L)'
;MRFSNLSSLFSNLNPFPSKKRVAEPHNSELPDIKSSPHPKYLPSLLSKLKYLNPSELHMVKVAYSFADNAHYGQMRSSGDPYITHPVEAAIICADWKLDCDAIMAALLHDVIEDQQVSKETIATEINPTVAELVDGLTKLERIQFASKAQQQAESFRKMLLATTKDVRVILIKLADRLHNMRTLEGLEASKARRIAKETLEIYAEIANRLGFTKLVAEFEDLAFSINYPHRYSVLKNSIETERKSNRKIEKTIHNNIVKAIPSEAKFNWTVFSTYKVHEMMKAQKKSFSNFNDTKYIDITVPTLKDAYIVLGALHQIYRPVPGTFADYIAIPKVNGYRALHTIMVGPVGTHIDVAIYTESMKAYNEYGIIAHWRNRDQDIGVVNFDEQSHNWLQSLVEIQSINKNSEEFIDDIKIDLFPDSVYALTPKGKIISLPSKATALDFAFAIHTDIGLHAVSATINGVAVPMNHVISSGDTVDIVSNPNTEPNVSWLNYARTGRSRAAIRHYLKNVKSKESTDLGRKLLVQSLDELELTLPEPNDPKWQKILLESGANSIEEILMDIGIGNRIASVVARRFMAENPIIHTSANDYDTLVSAKRTDLIIRGNEGQAIQYARCCTPLHGDPIVGVLQPGSGLIVHHKNCTTLEAYKTKDQSKYVNVVWDSTSEASFKAKVLISVMNSKGVLGSIALEASKHDSNISNLSMIDEDSDSANINITLQLEDLAQLRAIMSDIRRIPEVMSVTRPNLTQSSD
;
A
#
# COMPACT_ATOMS: atom_id res chain seq x y z
N MET A 1 -3.65 7.06 -24.41
CA MET A 1 -4.13 8.41 -24.03
C MET A 1 -3.07 9.04 -23.13
N ARG A 2 -2.57 10.20 -23.52
CA ARG A 2 -1.42 10.87 -22.91
C ARG A 2 -1.72 11.31 -21.48
N PHE A 3 -0.95 10.86 -20.51
CA PHE A 3 -0.98 11.27 -19.10
C PHE A 3 -0.54 12.75 -18.87
N SER A 4 -0.32 13.52 -19.94
CA SER A 4 0.07 14.94 -19.88
C SER A 4 -1.03 15.88 -19.33
N ASN A 5 -2.26 15.41 -19.14
CA ASN A 5 -3.35 16.25 -18.63
C ASN A 5 -3.59 16.11 -17.12
N LEU A 6 -2.91 15.20 -16.41
CA LEU A 6 -3.05 15.07 -14.96
C LEU A 6 -2.28 16.14 -14.19
N SER A 7 -1.10 16.55 -14.68
CA SER A 7 -0.30 17.59 -14.02
C SER A 7 -0.97 18.97 -13.99
N SER A 8 -1.83 19.28 -14.98
CA SER A 8 -2.58 20.54 -15.03
C SER A 8 -3.82 20.57 -14.14
N LEU A 9 -4.37 19.40 -13.79
CA LEU A 9 -5.47 19.28 -12.83
C LEU A 9 -5.01 19.48 -11.37
N PHE A 10 -3.73 19.24 -11.09
CA PHE A 10 -3.16 19.24 -9.75
C PHE A 10 -2.41 20.52 -9.36
N SER A 11 -2.08 21.40 -10.32
CA SER A 11 -1.43 22.68 -10.03
C SER A 11 -2.29 23.64 -9.17
N ASN A 12 -3.58 23.35 -8.97
CA ASN A 12 -4.52 24.15 -8.19
C ASN A 12 -4.96 23.50 -6.86
N LEU A 13 -4.46 22.30 -6.52
CA LEU A 13 -4.75 21.67 -5.22
C LEU A 13 -3.74 22.18 -4.19
N ASN A 14 -4.06 23.30 -3.56
CA ASN A 14 -3.43 23.69 -2.32
C ASN A 14 -4.24 23.07 -1.17
N PRO A 15 -3.77 21.98 -0.49
CA PRO A 15 -4.50 21.33 0.60
C PRO A 15 -4.61 22.21 1.83
N PHE A 16 -3.96 23.40 1.81
CA PHE A 16 -4.06 24.42 2.84
C PHE A 16 -5.05 25.48 2.40
N PRO A 17 -6.01 25.85 3.23
CA PRO A 17 -6.91 26.94 2.91
C PRO A 17 -6.09 28.21 2.63
N SER A 18 -6.19 28.71 1.40
CA SER A 18 -5.55 29.98 1.03
C SER A 18 -5.97 31.07 2.03
N LYS A 19 -5.06 32.04 2.30
CA LYS A 19 -5.33 33.27 3.08
C LYS A 19 -6.45 34.17 2.47
N LYS A 20 -7.49 33.62 1.87
CA LYS A 20 -8.68 34.40 1.63
C LYS A 20 -9.26 34.71 3.01
N ARG A 21 -8.99 35.92 3.51
CA ARG A 21 -9.85 36.53 4.54
C ARG A 21 -11.26 36.11 4.17
N VAL A 22 -11.94 35.40 5.08
CA VAL A 22 -13.39 35.28 5.03
C VAL A 22 -13.87 36.70 4.77
N ALA A 23 -14.49 36.93 3.62
CA ALA A 23 -15.11 38.22 3.35
C ALA A 23 -15.96 38.52 4.59
N GLU A 24 -15.76 39.67 5.20
CA GLU A 24 -16.63 40.08 6.29
C GLU A 24 -18.07 39.88 5.79
N PRO A 25 -18.92 39.16 6.52
CA PRO A 25 -20.26 38.87 6.08
C PRO A 25 -20.94 40.22 5.82
N HIS A 26 -21.26 40.48 4.55
CA HIS A 26 -22.17 41.57 4.21
C HIS A 26 -23.44 41.34 5.02
N ASN A 27 -23.66 42.12 6.07
CA ASN A 27 -24.93 42.37 6.81
C ASN A 27 -26.00 41.25 6.76
N SER A 28 -25.59 39.96 6.79
CA SER A 28 -26.48 38.85 7.07
C SER A 28 -26.49 38.66 8.58
N GLU A 29 -27.65 38.77 9.21
CA GLU A 29 -27.86 38.47 10.63
C GLU A 29 -27.20 37.10 10.92
N LEU A 30 -26.36 37.08 11.98
CA LEU A 30 -25.73 35.84 12.43
C LEU A 30 -26.85 34.85 12.84
N PRO A 31 -26.76 33.55 12.49
CA PRO A 31 -27.80 32.59 12.80
C PRO A 31 -28.06 32.52 14.31
N ASP A 32 -29.34 32.42 14.71
CA ASP A 32 -29.75 32.33 16.11
C ASP A 32 -29.20 31.08 16.80
N ILE A 33 -28.73 31.25 18.03
CA ILE A 33 -28.28 30.12 18.86
C ILE A 33 -29.53 29.43 19.43
N LYS A 34 -29.80 28.21 18.93
CA LYS A 34 -30.88 27.36 19.50
C LYS A 34 -30.55 26.99 20.97
N SER A 35 -31.55 26.78 21.81
CA SER A 35 -31.34 26.33 23.18
C SER A 35 -30.63 24.97 23.20
N SER A 36 -29.58 24.86 24.02
CA SER A 36 -28.77 23.64 24.16
C SER A 36 -29.21 22.83 25.39
N PRO A 37 -29.47 21.52 25.27
CA PRO A 37 -29.82 20.64 26.41
C PRO A 37 -28.73 20.56 27.50
N HIS A 38 -27.45 20.65 27.12
CA HIS A 38 -26.32 20.50 28.04
C HIS A 38 -25.34 21.69 28.01
N PRO A 39 -25.77 22.92 28.31
CA PRO A 39 -24.95 24.14 28.16
C PRO A 39 -23.68 24.15 29.04
N LYS A 40 -23.60 23.28 30.05
CA LYS A 40 -22.49 23.22 31.00
C LYS A 40 -21.15 22.81 30.41
N TYR A 41 -21.10 22.14 29.26
CA TYR A 41 -19.85 21.68 28.62
C TYR A 41 -19.25 22.73 27.66
N LEU A 42 -20.03 23.68 27.19
CA LEU A 42 -19.58 24.75 26.27
C LEU A 42 -18.49 25.66 26.85
N PRO A 43 -18.53 26.08 28.14
CA PRO A 43 -17.53 27.02 28.70
C PRO A 43 -16.10 26.45 28.67
N SER A 44 -15.92 25.14 28.83
CA SER A 44 -14.60 24.49 28.75
C SER A 44 -13.97 24.69 27.38
N LEU A 45 -14.73 24.47 26.31
CA LEU A 45 -14.31 24.68 24.93
C LEU A 45 -14.01 26.17 24.67
N LEU A 46 -14.92 27.08 25.02
CA LEU A 46 -14.74 28.51 24.78
C LEU A 46 -13.48 29.07 25.49
N SER A 47 -13.11 28.52 26.65
CA SER A 47 -11.89 28.93 27.35
C SER A 47 -10.61 28.71 26.56
N LYS A 48 -10.62 27.73 25.63
CA LYS A 48 -9.49 27.34 24.73
C LYS A 48 -9.48 28.14 23.42
N LEU A 49 -10.62 28.74 23.03
CA LEU A 49 -10.81 29.38 21.74
C LEU A 49 -10.54 30.89 21.75
N LYS A 50 -9.75 31.41 22.71
CA LYS A 50 -9.43 32.83 22.86
C LYS A 50 -8.74 33.47 21.64
N TYR A 51 -8.23 32.64 20.71
CA TYR A 51 -7.57 33.07 19.48
C TYR A 51 -8.56 33.32 18.33
N LEU A 52 -9.83 32.92 18.47
CA LEU A 52 -10.89 33.20 17.48
C LEU A 52 -11.53 34.56 17.72
N ASN A 53 -12.01 35.16 16.65
CA ASN A 53 -12.74 36.44 16.74
C ASN A 53 -14.20 36.24 17.25
N PRO A 54 -14.91 37.33 17.64
CA PRO A 54 -16.26 37.19 18.18
C PRO A 54 -17.29 36.54 17.24
N SER A 55 -17.20 36.77 15.91
CA SER A 55 -18.09 36.13 14.93
C SER A 55 -17.81 34.63 14.82
N GLU A 56 -16.55 34.21 14.80
CA GLU A 56 -16.17 32.83 14.80
C GLU A 56 -16.62 32.10 16.07
N LEU A 57 -16.47 32.74 17.24
CA LEU A 57 -16.97 32.21 18.51
C LEU A 57 -18.49 32.05 18.52
N HIS A 58 -19.23 32.95 17.86
CA HIS A 58 -20.67 32.81 17.70
C HIS A 58 -21.02 31.58 16.86
N MET A 59 -20.35 31.36 15.72
CA MET A 59 -20.55 30.19 14.86
C MET A 59 -20.24 28.88 15.58
N VAL A 60 -19.18 28.84 16.39
CA VAL A 60 -18.90 27.68 17.25
C VAL A 60 -20.04 27.37 18.23
N LYS A 61 -20.67 28.40 18.83
CA LYS A 61 -21.83 28.22 19.70
C LYS A 61 -23.04 27.67 18.94
N VAL A 62 -23.28 28.13 17.70
CA VAL A 62 -24.32 27.58 16.82
C VAL A 62 -24.06 26.10 16.53
N ALA A 63 -22.84 25.75 16.14
CA ALA A 63 -22.46 24.37 15.86
C ALA A 63 -22.56 23.46 17.11
N TYR A 64 -22.16 23.97 18.28
CA TYR A 64 -22.33 23.25 19.55
C TYR A 64 -23.82 22.97 19.84
N SER A 65 -24.67 24.02 19.75
CA SER A 65 -26.10 23.85 19.98
C SER A 65 -26.73 22.85 19.00
N PHE A 66 -26.31 22.89 17.73
CA PHE A 66 -26.77 21.94 16.73
C PHE A 66 -26.36 20.49 17.09
N ALA A 67 -25.09 20.26 17.45
CA ALA A 67 -24.58 18.95 17.85
C ALA A 67 -25.27 18.41 19.11
N ASP A 68 -25.46 19.26 20.15
CA ASP A 68 -26.07 18.88 21.41
C ASP A 68 -27.56 18.52 21.25
N ASN A 69 -28.28 19.24 20.39
CA ASN A 69 -29.66 18.90 20.04
C ASN A 69 -29.73 17.61 19.20
N ALA A 70 -28.82 17.39 18.24
CA ALA A 70 -28.78 16.19 17.42
C ALA A 70 -28.52 14.92 18.26
N HIS A 71 -27.61 14.99 19.24
CA HIS A 71 -27.27 13.87 20.13
C HIS A 71 -28.13 13.82 21.42
N TYR A 72 -29.23 14.56 21.49
CA TYR A 72 -30.08 14.59 22.69
C TYR A 72 -30.60 13.19 23.04
N GLY A 73 -30.41 12.80 24.31
CA GLY A 73 -30.79 11.49 24.81
C GLY A 73 -29.82 10.36 24.56
N GLN A 74 -28.78 10.57 23.75
CA GLN A 74 -27.70 9.60 23.53
C GLN A 74 -26.69 9.66 24.69
N MET A 75 -26.29 8.49 25.21
CA MET A 75 -25.37 8.36 26.34
C MET A 75 -24.15 7.54 25.93
N ARG A 76 -22.99 7.86 26.49
CA ARG A 76 -21.76 7.05 26.36
C ARG A 76 -21.79 5.85 27.30
N SER A 77 -20.89 4.89 27.06
CA SER A 77 -20.68 3.73 27.98
C SER A 77 -20.27 4.14 29.40
N SER A 78 -19.70 5.35 29.57
CA SER A 78 -19.38 5.95 30.88
C SER A 78 -20.60 6.47 31.63
N GLY A 79 -21.77 6.59 30.98
CA GLY A 79 -22.96 7.23 31.55
C GLY A 79 -23.04 8.75 31.34
N ASP A 80 -22.07 9.35 30.66
CA ASP A 80 -22.11 10.77 30.31
C ASP A 80 -22.94 11.02 29.04
N PRO A 81 -23.55 12.23 28.89
CA PRO A 81 -24.17 12.63 27.62
C PRO A 81 -23.19 12.56 26.46
N TYR A 82 -23.64 12.10 25.28
CA TYR A 82 -22.77 11.87 24.12
C TYR A 82 -22.01 13.12 23.67
N ILE A 83 -22.61 14.32 23.81
CA ILE A 83 -22.00 15.60 23.43
C ILE A 83 -20.62 15.83 24.08
N THR A 84 -20.32 15.18 25.22
CA THR A 84 -19.01 15.28 25.86
C THR A 84 -17.88 14.83 24.94
N HIS A 85 -18.11 13.84 24.08
CA HIS A 85 -17.12 13.33 23.14
C HIS A 85 -16.77 14.34 22.04
N PRO A 86 -17.71 14.89 21.25
CA PRO A 86 -17.41 15.91 20.26
C PRO A 86 -16.75 17.17 20.87
N VAL A 87 -17.17 17.54 22.09
CA VAL A 87 -16.56 18.68 22.81
C VAL A 87 -15.09 18.43 23.12
N GLU A 88 -14.75 17.25 23.64
CA GLU A 88 -13.35 16.93 23.94
C GLU A 88 -12.50 16.81 22.66
N ALA A 89 -13.04 16.25 21.58
CA ALA A 89 -12.38 16.26 20.27
C ALA A 89 -12.14 17.71 19.78
N ALA A 90 -13.13 18.59 19.93
CA ALA A 90 -13.00 20.00 19.59
C ALA A 90 -11.99 20.74 20.50
N ILE A 91 -11.89 20.40 21.79
CA ILE A 91 -10.88 20.92 22.72
C ILE A 91 -9.47 20.51 22.25
N ILE A 92 -9.27 19.27 21.84
CA ILE A 92 -7.99 18.82 21.28
C ILE A 92 -7.63 19.62 20.02
N CYS A 93 -8.60 19.83 19.12
CA CYS A 93 -8.41 20.69 17.93
C CYS A 93 -8.10 22.15 18.32
N ALA A 94 -8.71 22.67 19.39
CA ALA A 94 -8.45 24.00 19.92
C ALA A 94 -7.05 24.13 20.55
N ASP A 95 -6.57 23.11 21.25
CA ASP A 95 -5.20 23.06 21.77
C ASP A 95 -4.16 23.05 20.62
N TRP A 96 -4.54 22.50 19.47
CA TRP A 96 -3.76 22.57 18.23
C TRP A 96 -3.92 23.90 17.48
N LYS A 97 -4.80 24.80 17.95
CA LYS A 97 -5.13 26.10 17.34
C LYS A 97 -5.64 26.01 15.90
N LEU A 98 -6.43 25.00 15.60
CA LEU A 98 -7.10 24.87 14.31
C LEU A 98 -8.13 26.01 14.13
N ASP A 99 -8.53 26.25 12.88
CA ASP A 99 -9.49 27.30 12.53
C ASP A 99 -10.93 26.99 12.96
N CYS A 100 -11.79 27.99 12.84
CA CYS A 100 -13.18 27.90 13.24
C CYS A 100 -13.93 26.74 12.56
N ASP A 101 -13.73 26.54 11.24
CA ASP A 101 -14.39 25.48 10.49
C ASP A 101 -13.98 24.08 10.99
N ALA A 102 -12.69 23.87 11.31
CA ALA A 102 -12.21 22.61 11.88
C ALA A 102 -12.80 22.36 13.29
N ILE A 103 -12.95 23.39 14.13
CA ILE A 103 -13.58 23.27 15.45
C ILE A 103 -15.06 22.89 15.32
N MET A 104 -15.78 23.54 14.39
CA MET A 104 -17.18 23.23 14.12
C MET A 104 -17.33 21.82 13.54
N ALA A 105 -16.47 21.42 12.62
CA ALA A 105 -16.46 20.07 12.07
C ALA A 105 -16.15 19.01 13.14
N ALA A 106 -15.25 19.29 14.10
CA ALA A 106 -14.98 18.42 15.23
C ALA A 106 -16.20 18.26 16.17
N LEU A 107 -17.00 19.32 16.35
CA LEU A 107 -18.26 19.23 17.10
C LEU A 107 -19.33 18.41 16.39
N LEU A 108 -19.30 18.35 15.06
CA LEU A 108 -20.34 17.73 14.22
C LEU A 108 -19.92 16.39 13.60
N HIS A 109 -18.72 15.88 13.89
CA HIS A 109 -18.11 14.79 13.16
C HIS A 109 -18.92 13.49 13.13
N ASP A 110 -19.69 13.21 14.18
CA ASP A 110 -20.54 12.00 14.31
C ASP A 110 -22.02 12.26 13.95
N VAL A 111 -22.44 13.50 13.68
CA VAL A 111 -23.87 13.85 13.51
C VAL A 111 -24.46 13.20 12.25
N ILE A 112 -23.69 13.11 11.14
CA ILE A 112 -24.14 12.42 9.93
C ILE A 112 -24.23 10.90 10.16
N GLU A 113 -23.26 10.32 10.89
CA GLU A 113 -23.16 8.88 11.14
C GLU A 113 -24.24 8.41 12.11
N ASP A 114 -24.34 9.05 13.27
CA ASP A 114 -25.17 8.57 14.38
C ASP A 114 -26.61 9.10 14.32
N GLN A 115 -26.85 10.29 13.77
CA GLN A 115 -28.15 10.96 13.82
C GLN A 115 -28.82 11.11 12.45
N GLN A 116 -28.25 10.54 11.39
CA GLN A 116 -28.78 10.57 10.02
C GLN A 116 -29.05 11.97 9.46
N VAL A 117 -28.35 12.99 9.98
CA VAL A 117 -28.42 14.35 9.44
C VAL A 117 -27.78 14.38 8.07
N SER A 118 -28.41 15.04 7.09
CA SER A 118 -27.85 15.11 5.74
C SER A 118 -26.72 16.13 5.64
N LYS A 119 -25.80 15.92 4.69
CA LYS A 119 -24.74 16.88 4.36
C LYS A 119 -25.30 18.25 4.00
N GLU A 120 -26.40 18.27 3.26
CA GLU A 120 -27.09 19.49 2.82
C GLU A 120 -27.64 20.29 4.01
N THR A 121 -28.12 19.61 5.05
CA THR A 121 -28.57 20.26 6.28
C THR A 121 -27.43 20.97 6.99
N ILE A 122 -26.25 20.33 7.10
CA ILE A 122 -25.07 20.98 7.69
C ILE A 122 -24.60 22.16 6.83
N ALA A 123 -24.64 22.02 5.50
CA ALA A 123 -24.24 23.08 4.60
C ALA A 123 -25.13 24.33 4.72
N THR A 124 -26.44 24.15 4.98
CA THR A 124 -27.41 25.27 5.13
C THR A 124 -27.41 25.86 6.52
N GLU A 125 -27.36 25.06 7.58
CA GLU A 125 -27.44 25.52 8.98
C GLU A 125 -26.09 26.07 9.50
N ILE A 126 -24.96 25.59 8.97
CA ILE A 126 -23.61 25.99 9.41
C ILE A 126 -22.85 26.65 8.24
N ASN A 127 -22.21 25.86 7.39
CA ASN A 127 -21.63 26.30 6.12
C ASN A 127 -21.19 25.11 5.24
N PRO A 128 -20.98 25.31 3.92
CA PRO A 128 -20.55 24.26 2.99
C PRO A 128 -19.19 23.64 3.33
N THR A 129 -18.23 24.43 3.85
CA THR A 129 -16.88 23.92 4.18
C THR A 129 -16.95 22.91 5.32
N VAL A 130 -17.71 23.21 6.38
CA VAL A 130 -17.91 22.28 7.50
C VAL A 130 -18.62 21.01 7.03
N ALA A 131 -19.62 21.13 6.15
CA ALA A 131 -20.33 19.98 5.60
C ALA A 131 -19.39 19.05 4.79
N GLU A 132 -18.46 19.60 4.02
CA GLU A 132 -17.44 18.79 3.29
C GLU A 132 -16.47 18.10 4.27
N LEU A 133 -16.02 18.79 5.32
CA LEU A 133 -15.14 18.21 6.32
C LEU A 133 -15.83 17.05 7.05
N VAL A 134 -17.08 17.23 7.49
CA VAL A 134 -17.86 16.21 8.22
C VAL A 134 -18.17 15.00 7.29
N ASP A 135 -18.54 15.23 6.03
CA ASP A 135 -18.74 14.15 5.06
C ASP A 135 -17.44 13.33 4.84
N GLY A 136 -16.28 14.02 4.79
CA GLY A 136 -14.97 13.34 4.72
C GLY A 136 -14.65 12.44 5.92
N LEU A 137 -15.19 12.76 7.10
CA LEU A 137 -15.00 12.01 8.34
C LEU A 137 -15.97 10.81 8.47
N THR A 138 -17.11 10.86 7.78
CA THR A 138 -18.21 9.90 7.92
C THR A 138 -17.89 8.56 7.27
N LYS A 139 -18.19 7.46 7.96
CA LYS A 139 -18.01 6.10 7.44
C LYS A 139 -19.04 5.77 6.36
N LEU A 140 -18.70 4.80 5.49
CA LEU A 140 -19.57 4.30 4.43
C LEU A 140 -20.52 3.22 4.97
N GLU A 141 -21.56 3.61 5.73
CA GLU A 141 -22.49 2.62 6.30
C GLU A 141 -23.63 2.18 5.37
N ARG A 142 -23.91 2.97 4.32
CA ARG A 142 -25.05 2.74 3.42
C ARG A 142 -24.82 1.73 2.29
N ILE A 143 -23.61 1.23 2.13
CA ILE A 143 -23.26 0.26 1.08
C ILE A 143 -23.15 -1.13 1.72
N GLN A 144 -23.81 -2.12 1.11
CA GLN A 144 -23.64 -3.52 1.53
C GLN A 144 -22.26 -4.01 1.10
N PHE A 145 -21.39 -4.29 2.07
CA PHE A 145 -20.06 -4.84 1.87
C PHE A 145 -20.06 -6.35 2.12
N ALA A 146 -19.23 -7.09 1.39
CA ALA A 146 -19.08 -8.54 1.55
C ALA A 146 -18.46 -8.92 2.92
N SER A 147 -17.67 -8.02 3.52
CA SER A 147 -17.05 -8.22 4.83
C SER A 147 -16.89 -6.92 5.61
N LYS A 148 -16.79 -7.04 6.96
CA LYS A 148 -16.47 -5.91 7.85
C LYS A 148 -15.07 -5.32 7.57
N ALA A 149 -14.12 -6.14 7.15
CA ALA A 149 -12.78 -5.70 6.76
C ALA A 149 -12.85 -4.79 5.51
N GLN A 150 -13.62 -5.18 4.51
CA GLN A 150 -13.84 -4.38 3.31
C GLN A 150 -14.52 -3.04 3.62
N GLN A 151 -15.50 -3.02 4.51
CA GLN A 151 -16.15 -1.77 4.95
C GLN A 151 -15.15 -0.83 5.64
N GLN A 152 -14.30 -1.35 6.53
CA GLN A 152 -13.25 -0.57 7.17
C GLN A 152 -12.24 -0.03 6.16
N ALA A 153 -11.84 -0.86 5.20
CA ALA A 153 -10.92 -0.50 4.13
C ALA A 153 -11.46 0.65 3.27
N GLU A 154 -12.73 0.57 2.85
CA GLU A 154 -13.34 1.60 2.02
C GLU A 154 -13.59 2.90 2.78
N SER A 155 -13.99 2.82 4.06
CA SER A 155 -14.13 4.00 4.92
C SER A 155 -12.80 4.72 5.13
N PHE A 156 -11.73 3.97 5.35
CA PHE A 156 -10.38 4.51 5.49
C PHE A 156 -9.88 5.15 4.19
N ARG A 157 -10.14 4.51 3.05
CA ARG A 157 -9.85 5.04 1.72
C ARG A 157 -10.57 6.37 1.47
N LYS A 158 -11.89 6.44 1.76
CA LYS A 158 -12.68 7.68 1.64
C LYS A 158 -12.06 8.81 2.47
N MET A 159 -11.69 8.53 3.72
CA MET A 159 -11.06 9.50 4.62
C MET A 159 -9.72 10.01 4.07
N LEU A 160 -8.86 9.13 3.59
CA LEU A 160 -7.58 9.54 3.01
C LEU A 160 -7.76 10.40 1.75
N LEU A 161 -8.74 10.08 0.91
CA LEU A 161 -9.06 10.89 -0.27
C LEU A 161 -9.64 12.26 0.11
N ALA A 162 -10.47 12.34 1.15
CA ALA A 162 -10.92 13.61 1.66
C ALA A 162 -9.74 14.43 2.23
N THR A 163 -8.77 13.77 2.87
CA THR A 163 -7.54 14.39 3.39
C THR A 163 -6.69 15.01 2.27
N THR A 164 -6.64 14.40 1.08
CA THR A 164 -5.89 15.00 -0.05
C THR A 164 -6.53 16.30 -0.57
N LYS A 165 -7.83 16.49 -0.34
CA LYS A 165 -8.54 17.74 -0.65
C LYS A 165 -8.39 18.77 0.47
N ASP A 166 -8.50 18.32 1.71
CA ASP A 166 -8.38 19.16 2.90
C ASP A 166 -7.76 18.37 4.06
N VAL A 167 -6.56 18.74 4.45
CA VAL A 167 -5.80 18.06 5.52
C VAL A 167 -6.47 18.14 6.89
N ARG A 168 -7.40 19.10 7.11
CA ARG A 168 -8.16 19.21 8.36
C ARG A 168 -8.97 17.96 8.67
N VAL A 169 -9.42 17.20 7.64
CA VAL A 169 -10.13 15.92 7.82
C VAL A 169 -9.31 14.95 8.66
N ILE A 170 -8.05 14.70 8.30
CA ILE A 170 -7.21 13.77 9.06
C ILE A 170 -6.86 14.31 10.44
N LEU A 171 -6.68 15.63 10.60
CA LEU A 171 -6.39 16.25 11.90
C LEU A 171 -7.55 16.06 12.88
N ILE A 172 -8.79 16.31 12.43
CA ILE A 172 -10.00 16.08 13.24
C ILE A 172 -10.11 14.59 13.60
N LYS A 173 -9.84 13.69 12.63
CA LYS A 173 -9.88 12.24 12.90
C LYS A 173 -8.81 11.78 13.89
N LEU A 174 -7.62 12.39 13.87
CA LEU A 174 -6.59 12.14 14.87
C LEU A 174 -7.01 12.66 16.26
N ALA A 175 -7.71 13.81 16.35
CA ALA A 175 -8.25 14.32 17.60
C ALA A 175 -9.35 13.42 18.18
N ASP A 176 -10.30 12.97 17.34
CA ASP A 176 -11.30 11.95 17.71
C ASP A 176 -10.62 10.67 18.24
N ARG A 177 -9.64 10.14 17.49
CA ARG A 177 -8.92 8.93 17.89
C ARG A 177 -8.17 9.11 19.22
N LEU A 178 -7.55 10.28 19.44
CA LEU A 178 -6.86 10.59 20.68
C LEU A 178 -7.81 10.60 21.87
N HIS A 179 -8.96 11.26 21.74
CA HIS A 179 -9.97 11.24 22.80
C HIS A 179 -10.48 9.83 23.07
N ASN A 180 -10.75 9.04 22.01
CA ASN A 180 -11.13 7.65 22.14
C ASN A 180 -10.08 6.83 22.89
N MET A 181 -8.80 6.99 22.58
CA MET A 181 -7.68 6.31 23.25
C MET A 181 -7.59 6.67 24.75
N ARG A 182 -7.83 7.94 25.10
CA ARG A 182 -7.83 8.40 26.51
C ARG A 182 -9.01 7.85 27.33
N THR A 183 -10.07 7.38 26.67
CA THR A 183 -11.33 6.91 27.32
C THR A 183 -11.58 5.41 27.15
N LEU A 184 -10.58 4.62 26.77
CA LEU A 184 -10.72 3.17 26.56
C LEU A 184 -10.91 2.35 27.85
N GLU A 185 -10.61 2.90 29.02
CA GLU A 185 -10.70 2.20 30.32
C GLU A 185 -12.12 1.68 30.62
N GLY A 186 -13.16 2.29 30.05
CA GLY A 186 -14.57 1.86 30.21
C GLY A 186 -15.03 0.76 29.26
N LEU A 187 -14.16 0.27 28.37
CA LEU A 187 -14.52 -0.74 27.36
C LEU A 187 -14.04 -2.14 27.76
N GLU A 188 -14.68 -3.15 27.17
CA GLU A 188 -14.20 -4.54 27.27
C GLU A 188 -12.75 -4.66 26.78
N ALA A 189 -11.92 -5.41 27.52
CA ALA A 189 -10.47 -5.52 27.27
C ALA A 189 -10.13 -5.98 25.84
N SER A 190 -10.92 -6.87 25.24
CA SER A 190 -10.75 -7.35 23.87
C SER A 190 -10.94 -6.21 22.86
N LYS A 191 -11.97 -5.39 23.03
CA LYS A 191 -12.30 -4.23 22.20
C LYS A 191 -11.25 -3.12 22.37
N ALA A 192 -10.84 -2.83 23.60
CA ALA A 192 -9.81 -1.85 23.91
C ALA A 192 -8.48 -2.20 23.23
N ARG A 193 -8.00 -3.46 23.33
CA ARG A 193 -6.77 -3.93 22.67
C ARG A 193 -6.84 -3.83 21.14
N ARG A 194 -7.98 -4.15 20.54
CA ARG A 194 -8.17 -4.01 19.09
C ARG A 194 -8.04 -2.56 18.64
N ILE A 195 -8.68 -1.63 19.36
CA ILE A 195 -8.58 -0.19 19.05
C ILE A 195 -7.16 0.31 19.25
N ALA A 196 -6.48 -0.09 20.33
CA ALA A 196 -5.10 0.26 20.59
C ALA A 196 -4.15 -0.24 19.49
N LYS A 197 -4.33 -1.48 19.01
CA LYS A 197 -3.55 -2.05 17.92
C LYS A 197 -3.78 -1.29 16.61
N GLU A 198 -5.03 -1.04 16.24
CA GLU A 198 -5.39 -0.25 15.05
C GLU A 198 -4.78 1.16 15.11
N THR A 199 -4.79 1.78 16.31
CA THR A 199 -4.21 3.11 16.50
C THR A 199 -2.71 3.11 16.27
N LEU A 200 -1.97 2.11 16.76
CA LEU A 200 -0.53 1.98 16.50
C LEU A 200 -0.21 1.70 15.03
N GLU A 201 -0.94 0.76 14.42
CA GLU A 201 -0.63 0.32 13.06
C GLU A 201 -0.99 1.34 11.96
N ILE A 202 -1.92 2.26 12.25
CA ILE A 202 -2.46 3.17 11.24
C ILE A 202 -2.31 4.63 11.68
N TYR A 203 -2.97 5.02 12.78
CA TYR A 203 -3.08 6.44 13.15
C TYR A 203 -1.79 7.03 13.69
N ALA A 204 -1.01 6.25 14.45
CA ALA A 204 0.29 6.69 14.94
C ALA A 204 1.27 6.87 13.77
N GLU A 205 1.25 5.99 12.76
CA GLU A 205 2.09 6.10 11.58
C GLU A 205 1.69 7.30 10.70
N ILE A 206 0.39 7.57 10.54
CA ILE A 206 -0.08 8.79 9.85
C ILE A 206 0.38 10.05 10.60
N ALA A 207 0.20 10.09 11.93
CA ALA A 207 0.64 11.21 12.75
C ALA A 207 2.15 11.42 12.65
N ASN A 208 2.93 10.31 12.63
CA ASN A 208 4.38 10.34 12.41
C ASN A 208 4.73 10.91 11.04
N ARG A 209 4.03 10.49 9.98
CA ARG A 209 4.24 10.98 8.61
C ARG A 209 3.93 12.47 8.47
N LEU A 210 2.95 12.97 9.23
CA LEU A 210 2.61 14.40 9.31
C LEU A 210 3.55 15.18 10.25
N GLY A 211 4.58 14.55 10.83
CA GLY A 211 5.57 15.16 11.71
C GLY A 211 5.08 15.42 13.14
N PHE A 212 3.95 14.85 13.55
CA PHE A 212 3.30 15.15 14.82
C PHE A 212 3.83 14.26 15.96
N THR A 213 5.11 14.44 16.35
CA THR A 213 5.81 13.52 17.28
C THR A 213 5.20 13.47 18.67
N LYS A 214 4.63 14.58 19.17
CA LYS A 214 3.94 14.58 20.49
C LYS A 214 2.72 13.66 20.49
N LEU A 215 1.93 13.69 19.44
CA LEU A 215 0.75 12.83 19.30
C LEU A 215 1.14 11.37 19.17
N VAL A 216 2.17 11.09 18.37
CA VAL A 216 2.72 9.72 18.22
C VAL A 216 3.13 9.16 19.57
N ALA A 217 3.93 9.90 20.36
CA ALA A 217 4.38 9.47 21.67
C ALA A 217 3.21 9.20 22.64
N GLU A 218 2.14 10.00 22.58
CA GLU A 218 0.95 9.80 23.39
C GLU A 218 0.15 8.57 22.93
N PHE A 219 -0.04 8.35 21.64
CA PHE A 219 -0.68 7.14 21.11
C PHE A 219 0.07 5.88 21.50
N GLU A 220 1.40 5.89 21.36
CA GLU A 220 2.27 4.78 21.71
C GLU A 220 2.18 4.44 23.20
N ASP A 221 2.25 5.44 24.08
CA ASP A 221 2.17 5.24 25.53
C ASP A 221 0.79 4.74 25.98
N LEU A 222 -0.28 5.31 25.45
CA LEU A 222 -1.66 4.85 25.71
C LEU A 222 -1.87 3.42 25.24
N ALA A 223 -1.44 3.11 24.03
CA ALA A 223 -1.57 1.76 23.48
C ALA A 223 -0.72 0.73 24.25
N PHE A 224 0.48 1.12 24.69
CA PHE A 224 1.33 0.28 25.49
C PHE A 224 0.72 -0.02 26.86
N SER A 225 0.12 0.99 27.51
CA SER A 225 -0.57 0.82 28.79
C SER A 225 -1.76 -0.15 28.70
N ILE A 226 -2.48 -0.17 27.57
CA ILE A 226 -3.64 -1.04 27.31
C ILE A 226 -3.19 -2.46 26.94
N ASN A 227 -2.20 -2.60 26.07
CA ASN A 227 -1.76 -3.90 25.58
C ASN A 227 -0.94 -4.68 26.62
N TYR A 228 -0.13 -3.95 27.43
CA TYR A 228 0.82 -4.53 28.40
C TYR A 228 0.80 -3.77 29.75
N PRO A 229 -0.35 -3.72 30.46
CA PRO A 229 -0.54 -2.85 31.63
C PRO A 229 0.48 -3.11 32.76
N HIS A 230 0.77 -4.37 33.04
CA HIS A 230 1.76 -4.71 34.08
C HIS A 230 3.17 -4.24 33.70
N ARG A 231 3.60 -4.49 32.45
CA ARG A 231 4.92 -4.06 31.97
C ARG A 231 5.05 -2.55 31.96
N TYR A 232 3.99 -1.86 31.51
CA TYR A 232 3.92 -0.40 31.53
C TYR A 232 4.09 0.17 32.94
N SER A 233 3.34 -0.31 33.93
CA SER A 233 3.40 0.18 35.30
C SER A 233 4.75 -0.07 35.97
N VAL A 234 5.35 -1.26 35.79
CA VAL A 234 6.68 -1.58 36.31
C VAL A 234 7.74 -0.66 35.69
N LEU A 235 7.71 -0.51 34.35
CA LEU A 235 8.71 0.32 33.66
C LEU A 235 8.57 1.80 34.04
N LYS A 236 7.35 2.33 34.10
CA LYS A 236 7.06 3.71 34.53
C LYS A 236 7.59 4.00 35.91
N ASN A 237 7.32 3.12 36.90
CA ASN A 237 7.82 3.26 38.25
C ASN A 237 9.36 3.18 38.32
N SER A 238 9.97 2.33 37.50
CA SER A 238 11.44 2.21 37.42
C SER A 238 12.09 3.48 36.87
N ILE A 239 11.50 4.09 35.80
CA ILE A 239 11.97 5.36 35.24
C ILE A 239 11.85 6.49 36.28
N GLU A 240 10.71 6.55 37.02
CA GLU A 240 10.54 7.56 38.08
C GLU A 240 11.55 7.39 39.22
N THR A 241 11.90 6.17 39.58
CA THR A 241 12.89 5.86 40.65
C THR A 241 14.30 6.27 40.20
N GLU A 242 14.67 5.91 38.97
CA GLU A 242 15.96 6.30 38.38
C GLU A 242 16.11 7.82 38.31
N ARG A 243 15.05 8.54 37.93
CA ARG A 243 15.02 10.01 37.91
C ARG A 243 15.39 10.65 39.25
N LYS A 244 15.01 10.02 40.36
CA LYS A 244 15.34 10.53 41.71
C LYS A 244 16.81 10.29 42.06
N SER A 245 17.39 9.17 41.62
CA SER A 245 18.78 8.77 41.98
C SER A 245 19.83 9.59 41.20
N ASN A 246 19.58 9.96 39.94
CA ASN A 246 20.59 10.55 39.06
C ASN A 246 20.70 12.09 39.13
N ARG A 247 19.95 12.78 40.00
CA ARG A 247 19.90 14.23 40.11
C ARG A 247 21.26 14.92 40.31
N LYS A 248 22.22 14.28 40.98
CA LYS A 248 23.56 14.87 41.22
C LYS A 248 24.39 14.91 39.93
N ILE A 249 24.34 13.82 39.14
CA ILE A 249 25.03 13.72 37.86
C ILE A 249 24.40 14.72 36.85
N GLU A 250 23.08 14.78 36.81
CA GLU A 250 22.35 15.72 35.97
C GLU A 250 22.70 17.18 36.25
N LYS A 251 22.82 17.58 37.56
CA LYS A 251 23.25 18.92 37.93
C LYS A 251 24.67 19.22 37.45
N THR A 252 25.58 18.25 37.54
CA THR A 252 26.96 18.40 37.06
C THR A 252 26.98 18.60 35.55
N ILE A 253 26.27 17.75 34.80
CA ILE A 253 26.13 17.86 33.32
C ILE A 253 25.51 19.21 32.94
N HIS A 254 24.41 19.59 33.61
CA HIS A 254 23.73 20.87 33.40
C HIS A 254 24.69 22.05 33.56
N ASN A 255 25.41 22.11 34.67
CA ASN A 255 26.33 23.21 34.97
C ASN A 255 27.51 23.30 33.98
N ASN A 256 27.99 22.15 33.50
CA ASN A 256 29.07 22.14 32.51
C ASN A 256 28.60 22.61 31.15
N ILE A 257 27.41 22.16 30.70
CA ILE A 257 26.84 22.52 29.41
C ILE A 257 26.43 24.00 29.39
N VAL A 258 25.71 24.48 30.42
CA VAL A 258 25.27 25.89 30.51
C VAL A 258 26.43 26.88 30.51
N LYS A 259 27.59 26.49 31.07
CA LYS A 259 28.80 27.34 31.02
C LYS A 259 29.44 27.43 29.63
N ALA A 260 29.19 26.43 28.77
CA ALA A 260 29.88 26.33 27.50
C ALA A 260 29.03 26.78 26.29
N ILE A 261 27.69 26.76 26.45
CA ILE A 261 26.78 27.19 25.39
C ILE A 261 26.49 28.70 25.50
N PRO A 262 26.12 29.38 24.38
CA PRO A 262 25.68 30.78 24.43
C PRO A 262 24.52 31.01 25.40
N SER A 263 24.52 32.16 26.07
CA SER A 263 23.47 32.54 27.06
C SER A 263 22.04 32.58 26.51
N GLU A 264 21.89 32.73 25.22
CA GLU A 264 20.60 32.76 24.52
C GLU A 264 20.04 31.35 24.23
N ALA A 265 20.85 30.30 24.39
CA ALA A 265 20.43 28.92 24.21
C ALA A 265 19.59 28.44 25.41
N LYS A 266 18.41 27.89 25.13
CA LYS A 266 17.54 27.30 26.16
C LYS A 266 17.86 25.80 26.29
N PHE A 267 18.09 25.36 27.50
CA PHE A 267 18.48 23.98 27.86
C PHE A 267 17.34 23.33 28.67
N ASN A 268 16.90 22.12 28.28
CA ASN A 268 15.92 21.34 29.03
C ASN A 268 16.28 19.85 29.04
N TRP A 269 15.99 19.18 30.19
CA TRP A 269 15.95 17.73 30.21
C TRP A 269 14.58 17.21 29.82
N THR A 270 14.52 16.32 28.85
CA THR A 270 13.29 15.68 28.38
C THR A 270 13.38 14.17 28.64
N VAL A 271 12.31 13.61 29.19
CA VAL A 271 12.21 12.17 29.47
C VAL A 271 11.55 11.50 28.24
N PHE A 272 12.10 10.37 27.81
CA PHE A 272 11.47 9.55 26.79
C PHE A 272 10.16 8.97 27.30
N SER A 273 9.18 8.73 26.40
CA SER A 273 7.96 8.02 26.74
C SER A 273 8.26 6.61 27.21
N THR A 274 7.38 6.02 28.04
CA THR A 274 7.56 4.67 28.59
C THR A 274 7.66 3.64 27.46
N TYR A 275 6.87 3.81 26.41
CA TYR A 275 6.95 2.97 25.20
C TYR A 275 8.30 3.11 24.48
N LYS A 276 8.80 4.35 24.30
CA LYS A 276 10.10 4.59 23.65
C LYS A 276 11.25 3.91 24.41
N VAL A 277 11.27 4.01 25.74
CA VAL A 277 12.24 3.30 26.59
C VAL A 277 12.11 1.78 26.38
N HIS A 278 10.89 1.25 26.35
CA HIS A 278 10.65 -0.17 26.08
C HIS A 278 11.25 -0.63 24.74
N GLU A 279 10.99 0.11 23.65
CA GLU A 279 11.52 -0.22 22.32
C GLU A 279 13.05 -0.10 22.27
N MET A 280 13.64 0.90 22.91
CA MET A 280 15.11 1.05 23.00
C MET A 280 15.75 -0.13 23.75
N MET A 281 15.16 -0.55 24.87
CA MET A 281 15.61 -1.73 25.62
C MET A 281 15.53 -3.00 24.76
N LYS A 282 14.46 -3.18 24.01
CA LYS A 282 14.25 -4.32 23.10
C LYS A 282 15.28 -4.32 21.97
N ALA A 283 15.51 -3.17 21.35
CA ALA A 283 16.50 -3.00 20.27
C ALA A 283 17.93 -3.31 20.76
N GLN A 284 18.29 -2.84 21.96
CA GLN A 284 19.61 -3.10 22.58
C GLN A 284 19.70 -4.46 23.29
N LYS A 285 18.60 -5.22 23.38
CA LYS A 285 18.51 -6.49 24.14
C LYS A 285 18.99 -6.37 25.60
N LYS A 286 18.71 -5.22 26.23
CA LYS A 286 19.12 -4.92 27.63
C LYS A 286 17.92 -4.96 28.57
N SER A 287 18.16 -5.41 29.84
CA SER A 287 17.19 -5.24 30.91
C SER A 287 17.25 -3.79 31.43
N PHE A 288 16.20 -3.32 32.12
CA PHE A 288 16.16 -1.96 32.67
C PHE A 288 17.31 -1.67 33.64
N SER A 289 17.76 -2.67 34.44
CA SER A 289 18.91 -2.51 35.35
C SER A 289 20.23 -2.15 34.66
N ASN A 290 20.35 -2.47 33.39
CA ASN A 290 21.53 -2.21 32.55
C ASN A 290 21.26 -1.14 31.47
N PHE A 291 20.15 -0.39 31.61
CA PHE A 291 19.69 0.62 30.66
C PHE A 291 19.61 1.97 31.37
N ASN A 292 20.41 2.94 30.93
CA ASN A 292 20.52 4.26 31.57
C ASN A 292 20.02 5.41 30.64
N ASP A 293 19.54 5.08 29.45
CA ASP A 293 19.21 6.06 28.42
C ASP A 293 17.72 6.43 28.47
N THR A 294 17.24 6.90 29.64
CA THR A 294 15.81 7.25 29.85
C THR A 294 15.47 8.69 29.51
N LYS A 295 16.48 9.52 29.19
CA LYS A 295 16.37 10.97 29.00
C LYS A 295 17.29 11.44 27.90
N TYR A 296 16.94 12.59 27.34
CA TYR A 296 17.80 13.34 26.43
C TYR A 296 17.80 14.83 26.80
N ILE A 297 18.79 15.54 26.31
CA ILE A 297 18.93 16.98 26.45
C ILE A 297 18.40 17.64 25.20
N ASP A 298 17.52 18.58 25.39
CA ASP A 298 16.89 19.37 24.35
C ASP A 298 17.46 20.79 24.44
N ILE A 299 18.18 21.23 23.39
CA ILE A 299 18.77 22.56 23.34
C ILE A 299 18.14 23.34 22.19
N THR A 300 17.51 24.45 22.55
CA THR A 300 16.87 25.35 21.58
C THR A 300 17.71 26.60 21.42
N VAL A 301 18.02 26.97 20.18
CA VAL A 301 18.87 28.10 19.82
C VAL A 301 18.13 29.12 18.92
N PRO A 302 18.55 30.40 18.89
CA PRO A 302 17.91 31.43 18.06
C PRO A 302 18.10 31.19 16.56
N THR A 303 19.30 30.86 16.12
CA THR A 303 19.62 30.74 14.69
C THR A 303 20.23 29.37 14.32
N LEU A 304 20.13 29.01 13.05
CA LEU A 304 20.76 27.80 12.50
C LEU A 304 22.27 27.76 12.75
N LYS A 305 22.95 28.90 12.64
CA LYS A 305 24.38 29.02 12.89
C LYS A 305 24.73 28.66 14.33
N ASP A 306 23.92 29.10 15.29
CA ASP A 306 24.10 28.81 16.72
C ASP A 306 23.97 27.32 17.02
N ALA A 307 23.16 26.58 16.26
CA ALA A 307 23.04 25.12 16.45
C ALA A 307 24.38 24.40 16.22
N TYR A 308 25.12 24.78 15.18
CA TYR A 308 26.44 24.19 14.91
C TYR A 308 27.52 24.70 15.89
N ILE A 309 27.40 25.96 16.35
CA ILE A 309 28.30 26.48 17.39
C ILE A 309 28.14 25.71 18.71
N VAL A 310 26.88 25.47 19.12
CA VAL A 310 26.54 24.68 20.31
C VAL A 310 27.04 23.25 20.18
N LEU A 311 26.88 22.61 19.01
CA LEU A 311 27.40 21.27 18.77
C LEU A 311 28.93 21.21 18.99
N GLY A 312 29.67 22.16 18.43
CA GLY A 312 31.12 22.26 18.58
C GLY A 312 31.52 22.46 20.04
N ALA A 313 30.81 23.33 20.78
CA ALA A 313 31.06 23.56 22.20
C ALA A 313 30.80 22.30 23.06
N LEU A 314 29.74 21.54 22.77
CA LEU A 314 29.42 20.29 23.45
C LEU A 314 30.47 19.22 23.22
N HIS A 315 30.95 19.05 21.97
CA HIS A 315 32.00 18.09 21.64
C HIS A 315 33.37 18.43 22.22
N GLN A 316 33.61 19.69 22.60
CA GLN A 316 34.80 20.07 23.35
C GLN A 316 34.77 19.61 24.82
N ILE A 317 33.57 19.58 25.44
CA ILE A 317 33.42 19.19 26.85
C ILE A 317 33.29 17.67 26.97
N TYR A 318 32.50 17.05 26.11
CA TYR A 318 32.19 15.63 26.14
C TYR A 318 32.49 14.98 24.80
N ARG A 319 33.17 13.84 24.80
CA ARG A 319 33.55 13.12 23.58
C ARG A 319 32.30 12.48 22.96
N PRO A 320 32.02 12.70 21.67
CA PRO A 320 30.92 12.01 20.99
C PRO A 320 31.20 10.51 20.85
N VAL A 321 30.16 9.69 20.93
CA VAL A 321 30.22 8.27 20.62
C VAL A 321 30.32 8.12 19.10
N PRO A 322 31.32 7.41 18.56
CA PRO A 322 31.49 7.26 17.11
C PRO A 322 30.22 6.67 16.45
N GLY A 323 29.81 7.26 15.31
CA GLY A 323 28.66 6.79 14.53
C GLY A 323 27.27 7.22 15.06
N THR A 324 27.19 8.02 16.14
CA THR A 324 25.92 8.47 16.72
C THR A 324 25.53 9.89 16.34
N PHE A 325 26.42 10.64 15.67
CA PHE A 325 26.09 11.95 15.15
C PHE A 325 25.21 11.84 13.92
N ALA A 326 24.11 12.60 13.91
CA ALA A 326 23.21 12.71 12.76
C ALA A 326 22.79 14.17 12.55
N ASP A 327 22.97 14.64 11.32
CA ASP A 327 22.57 15.97 10.89
C ASP A 327 21.26 15.91 10.12
N TYR A 328 20.15 16.00 10.86
CA TYR A 328 18.80 16.08 10.29
C TYR A 328 18.41 17.52 9.90
N ILE A 329 19.30 18.50 10.03
CA ILE A 329 19.08 19.85 9.51
C ILE A 329 19.45 19.89 8.02
N ALA A 330 20.63 19.34 7.68
CA ALA A 330 21.08 19.25 6.30
C ALA A 330 20.27 18.22 5.50
N ILE A 331 19.93 17.08 6.12
CA ILE A 331 19.14 16.00 5.51
C ILE A 331 17.94 15.68 6.43
N PRO A 332 16.81 16.42 6.30
CA PRO A 332 15.63 16.22 7.13
C PRO A 332 15.05 14.81 7.00
N LYS A 333 14.45 14.30 8.07
CA LYS A 333 13.68 13.05 7.98
C LYS A 333 12.47 13.21 7.06
N VAL A 334 11.95 12.09 6.56
CA VAL A 334 10.78 12.06 5.64
C VAL A 334 9.54 12.75 6.20
N ASN A 335 9.41 12.79 7.52
CA ASN A 335 8.34 13.51 8.23
C ASN A 335 8.66 14.98 8.51
N GLY A 336 9.72 15.54 7.89
CA GLY A 336 10.14 16.92 8.07
C GLY A 336 10.88 17.23 9.38
N TYR A 337 11.15 16.23 10.21
CA TYR A 337 11.91 16.40 11.47
C TYR A 337 13.30 16.95 11.21
N ARG A 338 13.73 17.99 11.96
CA ARG A 338 15.01 18.66 11.84
C ARG A 338 15.66 18.88 13.21
N ALA A 339 16.85 18.35 13.41
CA ALA A 339 17.69 18.57 14.57
C ALA A 339 19.11 18.12 14.29
N LEU A 340 20.10 18.60 15.06
CA LEU A 340 21.38 17.91 15.20
C LEU A 340 21.27 16.93 16.34
N HIS A 341 21.58 15.67 16.12
CA HIS A 341 21.63 14.64 17.14
C HIS A 341 23.05 14.21 17.41
N THR A 342 23.39 14.06 18.68
CA THR A 342 24.67 13.48 19.08
C THR A 342 24.54 12.78 20.42
N ILE A 343 25.18 11.63 20.57
CA ILE A 343 25.34 10.95 21.87
C ILE A 343 26.78 11.13 22.35
N MET A 344 26.95 11.60 23.57
CA MET A 344 28.23 11.89 24.12
C MET A 344 28.49 11.06 25.38
N VAL A 345 29.75 10.86 25.74
CA VAL A 345 30.17 10.18 26.97
C VAL A 345 30.33 11.21 28.08
N GLY A 346 29.41 11.17 29.02
CA GLY A 346 29.38 12.04 30.19
C GLY A 346 30.17 11.50 31.40
N PRO A 347 30.03 12.14 32.60
CA PRO A 347 30.66 11.69 33.85
C PRO A 347 30.23 10.25 34.16
N VAL A 348 31.19 9.47 34.72
CA VAL A 348 30.98 8.07 35.11
C VAL A 348 30.56 7.16 33.95
N GLY A 349 30.89 7.53 32.70
CA GLY A 349 30.53 6.74 31.50
C GLY A 349 29.04 6.78 31.11
N THR A 350 28.28 7.76 31.63
CA THR A 350 26.86 7.93 31.24
C THR A 350 26.75 8.41 29.81
N HIS A 351 25.80 7.90 29.07
CA HIS A 351 25.45 8.44 27.74
C HIS A 351 24.61 9.71 27.91
N ILE A 352 24.96 10.74 27.16
CA ILE A 352 24.22 11.99 27.09
C ILE A 352 23.70 12.12 25.66
N ASP A 353 22.41 11.82 25.45
CA ASP A 353 21.73 12.05 24.17
C ASP A 353 21.32 13.53 24.09
N VAL A 354 21.63 14.20 22.99
CA VAL A 354 21.37 15.64 22.81
C VAL A 354 20.72 15.86 21.44
N ALA A 355 19.64 16.64 21.44
CA ALA A 355 19.01 17.19 20.27
C ALA A 355 19.14 18.72 20.27
N ILE A 356 19.65 19.30 19.17
CA ILE A 356 19.84 20.75 19.02
C ILE A 356 19.00 21.22 17.84
N TYR A 357 18.20 22.26 18.03
CA TYR A 357 17.32 22.84 17.00
C TYR A 357 16.98 24.29 17.28
N THR A 358 16.42 24.99 16.29
CA THR A 358 15.87 26.33 16.49
C THR A 358 14.44 26.26 17.05
N GLU A 359 13.91 27.41 17.54
CA GLU A 359 12.51 27.49 18.00
C GLU A 359 11.50 27.06 16.93
N SER A 360 11.72 27.47 15.68
CA SER A 360 10.85 27.08 14.56
C SER A 360 10.91 25.60 14.26
N MET A 361 12.14 24.98 14.29
CA MET A 361 12.31 23.55 14.13
C MET A 361 11.66 22.77 15.28
N LYS A 362 11.78 23.25 16.52
CA LYS A 362 11.13 22.63 17.69
C LYS A 362 9.62 22.59 17.52
N ALA A 363 9.02 23.75 17.17
CA ALA A 363 7.58 23.81 16.95
C ALA A 363 7.12 22.83 15.87
N TYR A 364 7.86 22.73 14.77
CA TYR A 364 7.55 21.77 13.71
C TYR A 364 7.77 20.33 14.17
N ASN A 365 8.88 20.01 14.82
CA ASN A 365 9.18 18.67 15.33
C ASN A 365 8.10 18.16 16.29
N GLU A 366 7.52 19.05 17.11
CA GLU A 366 6.49 18.69 18.10
C GLU A 366 5.09 18.54 17.49
N TYR A 367 4.73 19.45 16.57
CA TYR A 367 3.36 19.61 16.05
C TYR A 367 3.23 19.32 14.54
N GLY A 368 4.33 19.04 13.84
CA GLY A 368 4.33 18.75 12.42
C GLY A 368 3.64 19.83 11.60
N ILE A 369 2.80 19.40 10.68
CA ILE A 369 2.00 20.28 9.79
C ILE A 369 1.15 21.30 10.55
N ILE A 370 0.74 21.01 11.79
CA ILE A 370 -0.07 21.91 12.63
C ILE A 370 0.72 23.14 13.10
N ALA A 371 2.06 23.08 13.12
CA ALA A 371 2.89 24.22 13.47
C ALA A 371 2.57 25.46 12.62
N HIS A 372 2.13 25.26 11.38
CA HIS A 372 1.68 26.33 10.47
C HIS A 372 0.45 27.08 11.03
N TRP A 373 -0.53 26.39 11.60
CA TRP A 373 -1.71 27.03 12.23
C TRP A 373 -1.35 27.73 13.54
N ARG A 374 -0.45 27.14 14.33
CA ARG A 374 -0.04 27.71 15.62
C ARG A 374 0.74 29.02 15.50
N ASN A 375 1.49 29.21 14.43
CA ASN A 375 2.41 30.34 14.24
C ASN A 375 1.89 31.38 13.22
N ARG A 376 0.58 31.43 12.98
CA ARG A 376 -0.05 32.35 12.00
C ARG A 376 0.33 33.82 12.19
N ASP A 377 0.58 34.24 13.44
CA ASP A 377 0.84 35.63 13.81
C ASP A 377 2.35 35.97 13.87
N GLN A 378 3.22 35.02 13.71
CA GLN A 378 4.66 35.20 13.70
C GLN A 378 5.21 34.89 12.31
N ASP A 379 5.84 35.90 11.69
CA ASP A 379 6.59 35.76 10.42
C ASP A 379 7.91 34.98 10.66
N ILE A 380 7.82 33.85 11.34
CA ILE A 380 8.92 32.90 11.48
C ILE A 380 9.09 32.31 10.11
N GLY A 381 10.19 32.68 9.39
CA GLY A 381 10.49 32.22 8.03
C GLY A 381 10.21 30.73 7.87
N VAL A 382 8.99 30.41 7.44
CA VAL A 382 8.53 29.06 7.21
C VAL A 382 9.23 28.61 5.93
N VAL A 383 10.39 27.98 6.12
CA VAL A 383 11.07 27.24 5.06
C VAL A 383 10.07 26.19 4.53
N ASN A 384 10.00 26.00 3.22
CA ASN A 384 9.13 25.08 2.46
C ASN A 384 8.97 23.68 3.05
N PHE A 385 8.37 23.57 4.24
CA PHE A 385 8.06 22.30 4.91
C PHE A 385 6.87 21.57 4.28
N ASP A 386 6.06 22.31 3.51
CA ASP A 386 4.89 21.80 2.82
C ASP A 386 5.20 20.76 1.74
N GLU A 387 6.41 20.78 1.18
CA GLU A 387 6.74 19.98 0.00
C GLU A 387 6.75 18.46 0.29
N GLN A 388 7.24 18.04 1.46
CA GLN A 388 7.33 16.61 1.80
C GLN A 388 5.96 16.01 2.18
N SER A 389 5.17 16.71 2.99
CA SER A 389 3.81 16.30 3.32
C SER A 389 2.90 16.34 2.10
N HIS A 390 3.09 17.33 1.23
CA HIS A 390 2.38 17.45 -0.04
C HIS A 390 2.72 16.30 -0.99
N ASN A 391 4.01 15.96 -1.14
CA ASN A 391 4.46 14.85 -1.96
C ASN A 391 3.89 13.51 -1.48
N TRP A 392 3.79 13.30 -0.15
CA TRP A 392 3.15 12.10 0.39
C TRP A 392 1.65 12.06 0.09
N LEU A 393 0.92 13.16 0.28
CA LEU A 393 -0.51 13.24 -0.07
C LEU A 393 -0.73 13.00 -1.58
N GLN A 394 0.15 13.50 -2.44
CA GLN A 394 0.12 13.21 -3.88
C GLN A 394 0.36 11.73 -4.18
N SER A 395 1.30 11.08 -3.49
CA SER A 395 1.54 9.64 -3.67
C SER A 395 0.30 8.80 -3.32
N LEU A 396 -0.48 9.20 -2.31
CA LEU A 396 -1.76 8.55 -1.98
C LEU A 396 -2.77 8.64 -3.12
N VAL A 397 -2.85 9.80 -3.80
CA VAL A 397 -3.74 9.97 -4.97
C VAL A 397 -3.27 9.10 -6.13
N GLU A 398 -1.97 9.02 -6.37
CA GLU A 398 -1.42 8.16 -7.42
C GLU A 398 -1.70 6.68 -7.16
N ILE A 399 -1.44 6.18 -5.94
CA ILE A 399 -1.74 4.80 -5.54
C ILE A 399 -3.25 4.51 -5.70
N GLN A 400 -4.10 5.46 -5.32
CA GLN A 400 -5.55 5.32 -5.45
C GLN A 400 -6.01 5.28 -6.91
N SER A 401 -5.44 6.12 -7.79
CA SER A 401 -5.82 6.15 -9.21
C SER A 401 -5.51 4.81 -9.91
N ILE A 402 -4.53 4.09 -9.38
CA ILE A 402 -4.08 2.80 -9.88
C ILE A 402 -4.90 1.64 -9.28
N ASN A 403 -5.18 1.68 -7.96
CA ASN A 403 -5.87 0.61 -7.24
C ASN A 403 -7.37 0.88 -7.10
N LYS A 404 -8.20 0.05 -7.73
CA LYS A 404 -9.66 0.06 -7.55
C LYS A 404 -10.10 -0.74 -6.30
N ASN A 405 -9.27 -1.66 -5.80
CA ASN A 405 -9.56 -2.49 -4.63
C ASN A 405 -9.05 -1.82 -3.35
N SER A 406 -9.94 -1.63 -2.36
CA SER A 406 -9.64 -0.91 -1.12
C SER A 406 -8.74 -1.67 -0.17
N GLU A 407 -8.76 -3.01 -0.17
CA GLU A 407 -7.86 -3.82 0.66
C GLU A 407 -6.42 -3.73 0.14
N GLU A 408 -6.21 -3.86 -1.17
CA GLU A 408 -4.89 -3.68 -1.80
C GLU A 408 -4.33 -2.26 -1.59
N PHE A 409 -5.21 -1.25 -1.64
CA PHE A 409 -4.86 0.13 -1.39
C PHE A 409 -4.33 0.35 0.03
N ILE A 410 -4.97 -0.24 1.05
CA ILE A 410 -4.51 -0.14 2.44
C ILE A 410 -3.17 -0.85 2.63
N ASP A 411 -3.00 -2.04 2.04
CA ASP A 411 -1.74 -2.77 2.16
C ASP A 411 -0.58 -2.00 1.52
N ASP A 412 -0.81 -1.36 0.37
CA ASP A 412 0.20 -0.55 -0.28
C ASP A 412 0.53 0.73 0.53
N ILE A 413 -0.48 1.37 1.16
CA ILE A 413 -0.25 2.51 2.06
C ILE A 413 0.49 2.12 3.33
N LYS A 414 0.16 0.99 3.95
CA LYS A 414 0.87 0.52 5.15
C LYS A 414 2.36 0.38 4.89
N ILE A 415 2.75 -0.07 3.70
CA ILE A 415 4.16 -0.18 3.31
C ILE A 415 4.83 1.19 3.26
N ASP A 416 4.15 2.21 2.73
CA ASP A 416 4.70 3.56 2.59
C ASP A 416 4.70 4.38 3.90
N LEU A 417 3.97 3.92 4.93
CA LEU A 417 3.92 4.58 6.24
C LEU A 417 5.14 4.30 7.13
N PHE A 418 5.96 3.29 6.84
CA PHE A 418 7.10 2.93 7.69
C PHE A 418 8.14 4.04 7.80
N PRO A 419 8.65 4.33 9.02
CA PRO A 419 9.47 5.51 9.32
C PRO A 419 10.93 5.40 8.85
N ASP A 420 11.46 4.19 8.68
CA ASP A 420 12.85 3.99 8.29
C ASP A 420 13.05 4.27 6.81
N SER A 421 13.88 5.27 6.49
CA SER A 421 14.15 5.70 5.13
C SER A 421 15.62 5.64 4.78
N VAL A 422 15.90 5.30 3.54
CA VAL A 422 17.21 5.41 2.91
C VAL A 422 17.19 6.58 1.91
N TYR A 423 18.30 7.30 1.81
CA TYR A 423 18.46 8.44 0.92
C TYR A 423 19.47 8.09 -0.15
N ALA A 424 19.03 8.00 -1.40
CA ALA A 424 19.88 7.72 -2.54
C ALA A 424 19.90 8.92 -3.50
N LEU A 425 20.98 9.05 -4.27
CA LEU A 425 21.17 10.15 -5.19
C LEU A 425 20.99 9.68 -6.64
N THR A 426 20.38 10.53 -7.45
CA THR A 426 20.47 10.36 -8.91
C THR A 426 21.83 10.87 -9.40
N PRO A 427 22.30 10.50 -10.61
CA PRO A 427 23.53 11.04 -11.19
C PRO A 427 23.55 12.57 -11.31
N LYS A 428 22.37 13.19 -11.35
CA LYS A 428 22.21 14.66 -11.36
C LYS A 428 22.22 15.30 -9.96
N GLY A 429 22.49 14.52 -8.89
CA GLY A 429 22.57 15.00 -7.53
C GLY A 429 21.21 15.20 -6.83
N LYS A 430 20.09 14.78 -7.43
CA LYS A 430 18.78 14.83 -6.77
C LYS A 430 18.71 13.71 -5.72
N ILE A 431 18.38 14.06 -4.48
CA ILE A 431 18.18 13.12 -3.39
C ILE A 431 16.77 12.52 -3.50
N ILE A 432 16.67 11.20 -3.46
CA ILE A 432 15.41 10.46 -3.43
C ILE A 432 15.35 9.68 -2.11
N SER A 433 14.26 9.89 -1.36
CA SER A 433 13.98 9.16 -0.14
C SER A 433 13.12 7.93 -0.44
N LEU A 434 13.50 6.78 0.09
CA LEU A 434 12.82 5.50 -0.08
C LEU A 434 12.69 4.80 1.29
N PRO A 435 11.70 3.91 1.47
CA PRO A 435 11.63 3.06 2.65
C PRO A 435 12.88 2.20 2.82
N SER A 436 13.22 1.86 4.05
CA SER A 436 14.31 0.91 4.35
C SER A 436 14.12 -0.41 3.60
N LYS A 437 15.21 -0.96 3.09
CA LYS A 437 15.22 -2.18 2.24
C LYS A 437 14.59 -1.99 0.86
N ALA A 438 14.32 -0.77 0.40
CA ALA A 438 13.92 -0.51 -0.97
C ALA A 438 14.98 -0.99 -1.95
N THR A 439 14.53 -1.43 -3.12
CA THR A 439 15.39 -1.97 -4.17
C THR A 439 15.68 -0.96 -5.28
N ALA A 440 16.62 -1.27 -6.17
CA ALA A 440 16.88 -0.47 -7.36
C ALA A 440 15.62 -0.31 -8.23
N LEU A 441 14.72 -1.29 -8.22
CA LEU A 441 13.42 -1.20 -8.88
C LEU A 441 12.54 -0.12 -8.24
N ASP A 442 12.46 -0.08 -6.91
CA ASP A 442 11.70 0.95 -6.19
C ASP A 442 12.22 2.35 -6.49
N PHE A 443 13.54 2.50 -6.61
CA PHE A 443 14.17 3.76 -6.99
C PHE A 443 13.78 4.19 -8.40
N ALA A 444 13.72 3.26 -9.36
CA ALA A 444 13.27 3.54 -10.72
C ALA A 444 11.83 4.08 -10.75
N PHE A 445 10.92 3.44 -10.00
CA PHE A 445 9.53 3.91 -9.84
C PHE A 445 9.42 5.25 -9.10
N ALA A 446 10.33 5.52 -8.16
CA ALA A 446 10.37 6.80 -7.45
C ALA A 446 10.81 7.97 -8.35
N ILE A 447 11.64 7.71 -9.36
CA ILE A 447 11.99 8.72 -10.39
C ILE A 447 10.76 8.98 -11.27
N HIS A 448 10.24 7.95 -11.94
CA HIS A 448 9.07 8.02 -12.81
C HIS A 448 8.48 6.62 -13.04
N THR A 449 7.15 6.51 -13.12
CA THR A 449 6.46 5.23 -13.34
C THR A 449 6.91 4.55 -14.64
N ASP A 450 7.07 5.31 -15.73
CA ASP A 450 7.52 4.75 -17.02
C ASP A 450 8.96 4.22 -16.95
N ILE A 451 9.85 4.89 -16.21
CA ILE A 451 11.24 4.40 -16.00
C ILE A 451 11.18 3.08 -15.22
N GLY A 452 10.32 3.01 -14.18
CA GLY A 452 10.13 1.80 -13.39
C GLY A 452 9.59 0.64 -14.20
N LEU A 453 8.59 0.86 -15.07
CA LEU A 453 7.98 -0.17 -15.92
C LEU A 453 8.95 -0.73 -16.96
N HIS A 454 9.88 0.07 -17.45
CA HIS A 454 10.84 -0.31 -18.49
C HIS A 454 12.27 -0.52 -17.97
N ALA A 455 12.47 -0.64 -16.66
CA ALA A 455 13.78 -0.81 -16.04
C ALA A 455 14.38 -2.20 -16.34
N VAL A 456 15.64 -2.22 -16.75
CA VAL A 456 16.39 -3.43 -17.11
C VAL A 456 17.44 -3.76 -16.06
N SER A 457 18.27 -2.78 -15.74
CA SER A 457 19.37 -2.90 -14.78
C SER A 457 19.65 -1.56 -14.12
N ALA A 458 20.42 -1.58 -13.04
CA ALA A 458 20.86 -0.39 -12.36
C ALA A 458 22.39 -0.38 -12.22
N THR A 459 22.99 0.80 -12.10
CA THR A 459 24.36 0.96 -11.63
C THR A 459 24.34 1.69 -10.30
N ILE A 460 24.99 1.12 -9.28
CA ILE A 460 25.12 1.74 -7.96
C ILE A 460 26.59 2.07 -7.74
N ASN A 461 26.90 3.35 -7.52
CA ASN A 461 28.28 3.86 -7.36
C ASN A 461 29.21 3.43 -8.50
N GLY A 462 28.68 3.34 -9.75
CA GLY A 462 29.42 2.92 -10.93
C GLY A 462 29.51 1.40 -11.14
N VAL A 463 28.93 0.57 -10.26
CA VAL A 463 28.91 -0.90 -10.39
C VAL A 463 27.53 -1.36 -10.84
N ALA A 464 27.47 -2.18 -11.90
CA ALA A 464 26.22 -2.73 -12.40
C ALA A 464 25.64 -3.73 -11.40
N VAL A 465 24.35 -3.58 -11.08
CA VAL A 465 23.61 -4.42 -10.13
C VAL A 465 22.25 -4.84 -10.70
N PRO A 466 21.68 -5.96 -10.26
CA PRO A 466 20.33 -6.36 -10.65
C PRO A 466 19.27 -5.49 -9.97
N MET A 467 18.05 -5.42 -10.54
CA MET A 467 16.96 -4.58 -10.05
C MET A 467 16.46 -4.94 -8.64
N ASN A 468 16.72 -6.15 -8.15
CA ASN A 468 16.40 -6.58 -6.78
C ASN A 468 17.46 -6.20 -5.73
N HIS A 469 18.53 -5.49 -6.13
CA HIS A 469 19.56 -5.04 -5.21
C HIS A 469 19.00 -4.00 -4.24
N VAL A 470 19.31 -4.17 -2.94
CA VAL A 470 18.84 -3.27 -1.86
C VAL A 470 19.74 -2.03 -1.82
N ILE A 471 19.12 -0.86 -1.79
CA ILE A 471 19.79 0.43 -1.77
C ILE A 471 20.17 0.81 -0.33
N SER A 472 21.35 1.42 -0.17
CA SER A 472 21.84 1.99 1.08
C SER A 472 21.86 3.53 1.02
N SER A 473 21.80 4.18 2.19
CA SER A 473 21.90 5.65 2.23
C SER A 473 23.28 6.13 1.73
N GLY A 474 23.27 7.11 0.83
CA GLY A 474 24.46 7.67 0.20
C GLY A 474 24.79 7.05 -1.17
N ASP A 475 24.08 5.99 -1.59
CA ASP A 475 24.28 5.39 -2.91
C ASP A 475 23.89 6.35 -4.04
N THR A 476 24.71 6.43 -5.06
CA THR A 476 24.36 7.07 -6.34
C THR A 476 23.86 6.01 -7.30
N VAL A 477 22.57 6.11 -7.66
CA VAL A 477 21.86 5.08 -8.43
C VAL A 477 21.50 5.63 -9.81
N ASP A 478 21.94 4.94 -10.87
CA ASP A 478 21.56 5.21 -12.25
C ASP A 478 20.77 4.03 -12.81
N ILE A 479 19.66 4.31 -13.51
CA ILE A 479 18.74 3.30 -14.02
C ILE A 479 18.85 3.20 -15.53
N VAL A 480 19.10 1.99 -16.02
CA VAL A 480 19.06 1.67 -17.44
C VAL A 480 17.65 1.16 -17.78
N SER A 481 16.98 1.83 -18.69
CA SER A 481 15.65 1.48 -19.17
C SER A 481 15.65 1.11 -20.65
N ASN A 482 14.76 0.17 -21.03
CA ASN A 482 14.53 -0.22 -22.42
C ASN A 482 13.02 -0.25 -22.68
N PRO A 483 12.49 0.49 -23.66
CA PRO A 483 11.05 0.54 -23.98
C PRO A 483 10.40 -0.82 -24.27
N ASN A 484 11.19 -1.82 -24.66
CA ASN A 484 10.70 -3.16 -24.98
C ASN A 484 10.68 -4.10 -23.76
N THR A 485 11.10 -3.62 -22.58
CA THR A 485 11.03 -4.41 -21.34
C THR A 485 9.66 -4.26 -20.71
N GLU A 486 9.09 -5.37 -20.28
CA GLU A 486 7.78 -5.42 -19.62
C GLU A 486 7.90 -5.95 -18.19
N PRO A 487 7.07 -5.42 -17.24
CA PRO A 487 7.04 -5.91 -15.88
C PRO A 487 6.67 -7.39 -15.79
N ASN A 488 7.42 -8.13 -14.96
CA ASN A 488 7.18 -9.53 -14.68
C ASN A 488 6.51 -9.69 -13.29
N VAL A 489 5.68 -10.73 -13.13
CA VAL A 489 5.06 -11.07 -11.83
C VAL A 489 6.09 -11.24 -10.71
N SER A 490 7.29 -11.75 -11.02
CA SER A 490 8.38 -11.91 -10.05
C SER A 490 8.86 -10.57 -9.44
N TRP A 491 8.65 -9.43 -10.11
CA TRP A 491 9.00 -8.12 -9.58
C TRP A 491 8.28 -7.79 -8.27
N LEU A 492 7.06 -8.32 -8.09
CA LEU A 492 6.30 -8.16 -6.84
C LEU A 492 6.98 -8.80 -5.62
N ASN A 493 7.90 -9.74 -5.82
CA ASN A 493 8.61 -10.41 -4.72
C ASN A 493 9.65 -9.49 -4.06
N TYR A 494 10.22 -8.54 -4.81
CA TYR A 494 11.26 -7.63 -4.33
C TYR A 494 10.90 -6.14 -4.40
N ALA A 495 9.82 -5.75 -5.07
CA ALA A 495 9.25 -4.41 -4.95
C ALA A 495 8.75 -4.15 -3.52
N ARG A 496 9.25 -3.09 -2.88
CA ARG A 496 8.99 -2.76 -1.47
C ARG A 496 8.14 -1.51 -1.27
N THR A 497 8.02 -0.62 -2.27
CA THR A 497 7.18 0.57 -2.15
C THR A 497 5.75 0.28 -2.60
N GLY A 498 4.77 0.94 -1.97
CA GLY A 498 3.36 0.85 -2.38
C GLY A 498 3.17 1.31 -3.83
N ARG A 499 3.88 2.37 -4.24
CA ARG A 499 3.86 2.91 -5.62
C ARG A 499 4.33 1.88 -6.65
N SER A 500 5.49 1.24 -6.45
CA SER A 500 6.01 0.24 -7.39
C SER A 500 5.09 -0.97 -7.48
N ARG A 501 4.61 -1.48 -6.33
CA ARG A 501 3.69 -2.63 -6.28
C ARG A 501 2.36 -2.34 -6.98
N ALA A 502 1.76 -1.18 -6.71
CA ALA A 502 0.52 -0.75 -7.35
C ALA A 502 0.68 -0.62 -8.87
N ALA A 503 1.76 0.05 -9.33
CA ALA A 503 2.04 0.22 -10.76
C ALA A 503 2.26 -1.11 -11.49
N ILE A 504 3.03 -2.04 -10.90
CA ILE A 504 3.27 -3.38 -11.46
C ILE A 504 1.96 -4.17 -11.52
N ARG A 505 1.16 -4.21 -10.45
CA ARG A 505 -0.14 -4.92 -10.44
C ARG A 505 -1.09 -4.34 -11.50
N HIS A 506 -1.16 -3.02 -11.61
CA HIS A 506 -2.00 -2.36 -12.61
C HIS A 506 -1.59 -2.72 -14.03
N TYR A 507 -0.28 -2.68 -14.33
CA TYR A 507 0.24 -3.09 -15.63
C TYR A 507 -0.14 -4.54 -15.95
N LEU A 508 0.17 -5.47 -15.05
CA LEU A 508 -0.13 -6.90 -15.22
C LEU A 508 -1.62 -7.17 -15.38
N LYS A 509 -2.47 -6.45 -14.66
CA LYS A 509 -3.93 -6.56 -14.79
C LYS A 509 -4.42 -6.07 -16.15
N ASN A 510 -3.88 -4.97 -16.65
CA ASN A 510 -4.25 -4.41 -17.96
C ASN A 510 -3.79 -5.31 -19.11
N VAL A 511 -2.58 -5.87 -19.05
CA VAL A 511 -2.06 -6.84 -20.02
C VAL A 511 -2.94 -8.08 -20.02
N LYS A 512 -3.23 -8.67 -18.85
CA LYS A 512 -4.11 -9.82 -18.72
C LYS A 512 -5.52 -9.54 -19.25
N SER A 513 -6.06 -8.36 -19.00
CA SER A 513 -7.36 -7.95 -19.48
C SER A 513 -7.36 -7.86 -21.02
N LYS A 514 -6.35 -7.23 -21.63
CA LYS A 514 -6.22 -7.10 -23.08
C LYS A 514 -6.07 -8.47 -23.76
N GLU A 515 -5.17 -9.32 -23.26
CA GLU A 515 -4.98 -10.67 -23.77
C GLU A 515 -6.25 -11.51 -23.69
N SER A 516 -6.97 -11.43 -22.56
CA SER A 516 -8.25 -12.12 -22.38
C SER A 516 -9.33 -11.59 -23.34
N THR A 517 -9.38 -10.26 -23.56
CA THR A 517 -10.30 -9.66 -24.53
C THR A 517 -10.01 -10.11 -25.96
N ASP A 518 -8.73 -10.16 -26.35
CA ASP A 518 -8.31 -10.63 -27.68
C ASP A 518 -8.61 -12.13 -27.87
N LEU A 519 -8.39 -12.94 -26.85
CA LEU A 519 -8.78 -14.37 -26.86
C LEU A 519 -10.30 -14.52 -26.96
N GLY A 520 -11.07 -13.77 -26.17
CA GLY A 520 -12.54 -13.78 -26.21
C GLY A 520 -13.09 -13.37 -27.56
N ARG A 521 -12.46 -12.38 -28.20
CA ARG A 521 -12.81 -11.98 -29.59
C ARG A 521 -12.57 -13.13 -30.57
N LYS A 522 -11.42 -13.81 -30.50
CA LYS A 522 -11.13 -14.96 -31.36
C LYS A 522 -12.14 -16.10 -31.15
N LEU A 523 -12.45 -16.44 -29.90
CA LEU A 523 -13.43 -17.47 -29.56
C LEU A 523 -14.85 -17.12 -30.01
N LEU A 524 -15.24 -15.85 -29.90
CA LEU A 524 -16.56 -15.38 -30.36
C LEU A 524 -16.64 -15.41 -31.88
N VAL A 525 -15.61 -14.95 -32.60
CA VAL A 525 -15.54 -15.04 -34.09
C VAL A 525 -15.66 -16.48 -34.54
N GLN A 526 -14.88 -17.39 -33.94
CA GLN A 526 -14.96 -18.82 -34.22
C GLN A 526 -16.40 -19.37 -34.07
N SER A 527 -17.05 -19.01 -32.94
CA SER A 527 -18.44 -19.46 -32.71
C SER A 527 -19.46 -18.80 -33.62
N LEU A 528 -19.20 -17.59 -34.14
CA LEU A 528 -20.04 -16.93 -35.15
C LEU A 528 -19.83 -17.53 -36.54
N ASP A 529 -18.58 -17.86 -36.90
CA ASP A 529 -18.27 -18.54 -38.18
C ASP A 529 -18.95 -19.92 -38.26
N GLU A 530 -19.06 -20.66 -37.15
CA GLU A 530 -19.85 -21.91 -37.07
C GLU A 530 -21.35 -21.71 -37.35
N LEU A 531 -21.85 -20.48 -37.16
CA LEU A 531 -23.23 -20.09 -37.40
C LEU A 531 -23.42 -19.31 -38.72
N GLU A 532 -22.37 -19.23 -39.55
CA GLU A 532 -22.32 -18.45 -40.80
C GLU A 532 -22.59 -16.94 -40.57
N LEU A 533 -22.22 -16.41 -39.40
CA LEU A 533 -22.38 -15.00 -39.03
C LEU A 533 -21.03 -14.31 -38.94
N THR A 534 -20.99 -13.02 -39.27
CA THR A 534 -19.82 -12.16 -39.04
C THR A 534 -19.96 -11.39 -37.76
N LEU A 535 -18.82 -11.07 -37.09
CA LEU A 535 -18.81 -10.26 -35.87
C LEU A 535 -19.34 -8.85 -36.19
N PRO A 536 -20.43 -8.39 -35.55
CA PRO A 536 -20.99 -7.06 -35.82
C PRO A 536 -20.02 -5.95 -35.38
N GLU A 537 -20.08 -4.82 -36.07
CA GLU A 537 -19.34 -3.62 -35.70
C GLU A 537 -19.71 -3.15 -34.28
N PRO A 538 -18.80 -2.51 -33.53
CA PRO A 538 -19.04 -2.09 -32.13
C PRO A 538 -20.28 -1.20 -31.93
N ASN A 539 -20.71 -0.48 -33.00
CA ASN A 539 -21.88 0.41 -32.98
C ASN A 539 -23.18 -0.28 -33.43
N ASP A 540 -23.17 -1.58 -33.74
CA ASP A 540 -24.35 -2.31 -34.17
C ASP A 540 -25.37 -2.41 -33.01
N PRO A 541 -26.67 -2.11 -33.25
CA PRO A 541 -27.73 -2.24 -32.25
C PRO A 541 -27.80 -3.63 -31.57
N LYS A 542 -27.36 -4.68 -32.25
CA LYS A 542 -27.32 -6.04 -31.73
C LYS A 542 -26.46 -6.13 -30.43
N TRP A 543 -25.36 -5.35 -30.35
CA TRP A 543 -24.55 -5.29 -29.15
C TRP A 543 -25.31 -4.67 -27.97
N GLN A 544 -26.12 -3.64 -28.19
CA GLN A 544 -26.90 -3.00 -27.12
C GLN A 544 -27.86 -4.00 -26.44
N LYS A 545 -28.51 -4.84 -27.27
CA LYS A 545 -29.40 -5.90 -26.80
C LYS A 545 -28.63 -6.91 -25.93
N ILE A 546 -27.47 -7.37 -26.42
CA ILE A 546 -26.65 -8.35 -25.69
C ILE A 546 -26.10 -7.74 -24.38
N LEU A 547 -25.69 -6.48 -24.35
CA LEU A 547 -25.26 -5.79 -23.17
C LEU A 547 -26.36 -5.74 -22.10
N LEU A 548 -27.57 -5.36 -22.48
CA LEU A 548 -28.74 -5.33 -21.58
C LEU A 548 -29.08 -6.72 -21.02
N GLU A 549 -29.11 -7.75 -21.85
CA GLU A 549 -29.43 -9.13 -21.45
C GLU A 549 -28.33 -9.77 -20.59
N SER A 550 -27.09 -9.33 -20.79
CA SER A 550 -25.93 -9.91 -20.11
C SER A 550 -25.56 -9.18 -18.83
N GLY A 551 -26.13 -7.98 -18.57
CA GLY A 551 -25.76 -7.12 -17.43
C GLY A 551 -24.34 -6.58 -17.50
N ALA A 552 -23.71 -6.59 -18.70
CA ALA A 552 -22.36 -6.09 -18.90
C ALA A 552 -22.38 -4.60 -19.27
N ASN A 553 -21.36 -3.85 -18.85
CA ASN A 553 -21.29 -2.40 -19.08
C ASN A 553 -20.63 -2.06 -20.43
N SER A 554 -19.86 -2.99 -21.02
CA SER A 554 -19.17 -2.78 -22.30
C SER A 554 -18.97 -4.08 -23.09
N ILE A 555 -18.69 -3.93 -24.39
CA ILE A 555 -18.36 -5.05 -25.29
C ILE A 555 -17.07 -5.73 -24.83
N GLU A 556 -16.09 -4.93 -24.42
CA GLU A 556 -14.80 -5.42 -23.89
C GLU A 556 -15.00 -6.30 -22.68
N GLU A 557 -15.95 -6.00 -21.81
CA GLU A 557 -16.29 -6.83 -20.64
C GLU A 557 -16.83 -8.19 -21.05
N ILE A 558 -17.73 -8.24 -22.05
CA ILE A 558 -18.24 -9.51 -22.59
C ILE A 558 -17.12 -10.34 -23.21
N LEU A 559 -16.27 -9.70 -24.03
CA LEU A 559 -15.14 -10.37 -24.67
C LEU A 559 -14.14 -10.88 -23.65
N MET A 560 -13.82 -10.09 -22.63
CA MET A 560 -12.95 -10.49 -21.53
C MET A 560 -13.55 -11.69 -20.77
N ASP A 561 -14.84 -11.65 -20.44
CA ASP A 561 -15.54 -12.76 -19.76
C ASP A 561 -15.51 -14.05 -20.59
N ILE A 562 -15.62 -13.95 -21.91
CA ILE A 562 -15.47 -15.10 -22.82
C ILE A 562 -14.04 -15.62 -22.75
N GLY A 563 -13.04 -14.74 -22.82
CA GLY A 563 -11.62 -15.11 -22.80
C GLY A 563 -11.16 -15.76 -21.49
N ILE A 564 -11.70 -15.35 -20.33
CA ILE A 564 -11.45 -16.00 -19.05
C ILE A 564 -12.36 -17.20 -18.76
N GLY A 565 -13.26 -17.54 -19.68
CA GLY A 565 -14.16 -18.69 -19.54
C GLY A 565 -15.36 -18.50 -18.61
N ASN A 566 -15.66 -17.27 -18.19
CA ASN A 566 -16.85 -16.93 -17.38
C ASN A 566 -18.12 -16.99 -18.21
N ARG A 567 -18.02 -16.76 -19.54
CA ARG A 567 -19.12 -16.88 -20.50
C ARG A 567 -18.72 -17.80 -21.65
N ILE A 568 -19.68 -18.56 -22.15
CA ILE A 568 -19.45 -19.51 -23.25
C ILE A 568 -19.69 -18.76 -24.57
N ALA A 569 -18.69 -18.75 -25.46
CA ALA A 569 -18.72 -18.01 -26.73
C ALA A 569 -19.91 -18.41 -27.61
N SER A 570 -20.22 -19.71 -27.73
CA SER A 570 -21.34 -20.21 -28.53
C SER A 570 -22.71 -19.78 -28.01
N VAL A 571 -22.86 -19.56 -26.69
CA VAL A 571 -24.09 -19.00 -26.10
C VAL A 571 -24.26 -17.55 -26.48
N VAL A 572 -23.17 -16.77 -26.43
CA VAL A 572 -23.20 -15.35 -26.85
C VAL A 572 -23.44 -15.24 -28.37
N ALA A 573 -22.78 -16.08 -29.18
CA ALA A 573 -22.97 -16.13 -30.64
C ALA A 573 -24.41 -16.40 -31.04
N ARG A 574 -25.12 -17.34 -30.41
CA ARG A 574 -26.52 -17.63 -30.65
C ARG A 574 -27.47 -16.47 -30.37
N ARG A 575 -27.12 -15.56 -29.43
CA ARG A 575 -27.92 -14.36 -29.15
C ARG A 575 -27.90 -13.35 -30.29
N PHE A 576 -26.88 -13.38 -31.14
CA PHE A 576 -26.88 -12.58 -32.39
C PHE A 576 -27.87 -13.08 -33.46
N MET A 577 -28.30 -14.33 -33.35
CA MET A 577 -29.29 -14.91 -34.30
C MET A 577 -30.76 -14.58 -33.95
N ALA A 578 -31.04 -14.25 -32.68
CA ALA A 578 -32.42 -14.14 -32.20
C ALA A 578 -33.06 -12.82 -32.64
N GLU A 579 -33.88 -12.85 -33.68
CA GLU A 579 -34.78 -11.78 -34.06
C GLU A 579 -36.11 -11.76 -33.25
N ASN A 580 -36.43 -12.82 -32.45
CA ASN A 580 -37.64 -12.92 -31.65
C ASN A 580 -37.41 -13.47 -30.23
N PRO A 581 -38.26 -13.10 -29.24
CA PRO A 581 -37.98 -13.42 -27.84
C PRO A 581 -38.36 -14.86 -27.45
N ILE A 582 -37.40 -15.50 -26.80
CA ILE A 582 -37.48 -16.52 -25.74
C ILE A 582 -38.51 -17.63 -25.92
N ILE A 583 -38.05 -18.80 -26.35
CA ILE A 583 -38.65 -20.06 -25.93
C ILE A 583 -37.62 -20.74 -25.04
N HIS A 584 -37.99 -20.96 -23.77
CA HIS A 584 -37.28 -21.85 -22.84
C HIS A 584 -37.34 -23.26 -23.41
N THR A 585 -36.31 -23.70 -24.12
CA THR A 585 -36.13 -25.11 -24.47
C THR A 585 -35.33 -25.82 -23.41
N SER A 586 -35.95 -26.86 -22.88
CA SER A 586 -35.40 -27.79 -21.89
C SER A 586 -34.12 -28.49 -22.40
N ALA A 587 -33.32 -28.97 -21.48
CA ALA A 587 -31.96 -29.50 -21.62
C ALA A 587 -31.78 -30.72 -22.57
N ASN A 588 -32.75 -31.13 -23.37
CA ASN A 588 -32.71 -32.38 -24.15
C ASN A 588 -32.43 -32.22 -25.67
N ASP A 589 -32.23 -30.99 -26.18
CA ASP A 589 -31.97 -30.79 -27.62
C ASP A 589 -30.49 -30.68 -28.00
N TYR A 590 -29.57 -31.11 -27.15
CA TYR A 590 -28.12 -30.99 -27.34
C TYR A 590 -27.52 -31.96 -28.36
N ASP A 591 -28.21 -33.07 -28.72
CA ASP A 591 -27.57 -34.20 -29.46
C ASP A 591 -27.72 -34.17 -30.97
N THR A 592 -28.49 -33.23 -31.58
CA THR A 592 -28.81 -33.28 -33.03
C THR A 592 -28.10 -32.25 -33.89
N LEU A 593 -27.23 -31.34 -33.32
CA LEU A 593 -26.57 -30.27 -34.07
C LEU A 593 -25.03 -30.38 -34.15
N VAL A 594 -24.46 -31.55 -33.92
CA VAL A 594 -22.98 -31.75 -33.81
C VAL A 594 -22.31 -32.08 -35.17
N SER A 595 -22.82 -31.64 -36.28
CA SER A 595 -22.25 -31.94 -37.60
C SER A 595 -21.83 -30.72 -38.43
N ALA A 596 -21.57 -29.55 -37.80
CA ALA A 596 -20.98 -28.42 -38.52
C ALA A 596 -19.47 -28.45 -38.47
N LYS A 597 -18.78 -28.09 -39.56
CA LYS A 597 -17.31 -27.96 -39.64
C LYS A 597 -16.78 -27.11 -38.50
N ARG A 598 -16.08 -27.73 -37.55
CA ARG A 598 -15.38 -27.02 -36.45
C ARG A 598 -14.15 -26.33 -37.02
N THR A 599 -14.08 -25.03 -36.97
CA THR A 599 -12.87 -24.24 -37.24
C THR A 599 -11.91 -24.37 -36.06
N ASP A 600 -10.67 -24.76 -36.29
CA ASP A 600 -9.65 -24.95 -35.26
C ASP A 600 -9.06 -23.60 -34.84
N LEU A 601 -8.92 -23.36 -33.54
CA LEU A 601 -8.26 -22.17 -33.00
C LEU A 601 -6.74 -22.33 -33.15
N ILE A 602 -6.09 -21.42 -33.86
CA ILE A 602 -4.64 -21.43 -34.10
C ILE A 602 -3.89 -20.84 -32.91
N ILE A 603 -2.91 -21.57 -32.37
CA ILE A 603 -2.06 -21.17 -31.23
C ILE A 603 -0.61 -21.02 -31.69
N ARG A 604 0.00 -19.88 -31.36
CA ARG A 604 1.40 -19.53 -31.73
C ARG A 604 2.41 -19.82 -30.62
N GLY A 605 1.99 -20.00 -29.38
CA GLY A 605 2.87 -20.24 -28.24
C GLY A 605 3.30 -18.98 -27.47
N ASN A 606 2.96 -17.79 -27.97
CA ASN A 606 3.30 -16.49 -27.37
C ASN A 606 2.07 -15.62 -27.01
N GLU A 607 0.91 -16.25 -26.82
CA GLU A 607 -0.36 -15.55 -26.52
C GLU A 607 -0.48 -15.00 -25.09
N GLY A 608 0.60 -15.02 -24.33
CA GLY A 608 0.63 -14.44 -23.00
C GLY A 608 -0.11 -15.27 -21.94
N GLN A 609 -0.80 -14.59 -21.00
CA GLN A 609 -1.43 -15.25 -19.85
C GLN A 609 -2.85 -15.77 -20.10
N ALA A 610 -3.48 -15.39 -21.21
CA ALA A 610 -4.83 -15.82 -21.55
C ALA A 610 -4.89 -17.29 -22.03
N ILE A 611 -3.80 -17.80 -22.59
CA ILE A 611 -3.60 -19.22 -22.94
C ILE A 611 -2.51 -19.79 -22.05
N GLN A 612 -2.86 -20.83 -21.30
CA GLN A 612 -1.93 -21.51 -20.41
C GLN A 612 -1.66 -22.93 -20.86
N TYR A 613 -0.42 -23.38 -20.73
CA TYR A 613 -0.06 -24.78 -21.02
C TYR A 613 -0.17 -25.62 -19.75
N ALA A 614 -0.88 -26.74 -19.84
CA ALA A 614 -1.15 -27.58 -18.69
C ALA A 614 0.13 -28.14 -18.07
N ARG A 615 0.29 -27.93 -16.76
CA ARG A 615 1.47 -28.39 -15.99
C ARG A 615 1.55 -29.90 -15.85
N CYS A 616 0.44 -30.62 -16.04
CA CYS A 616 0.38 -32.09 -15.95
C CYS A 616 1.03 -32.79 -17.14
N CYS A 617 0.83 -32.30 -18.37
CA CYS A 617 1.32 -32.93 -19.60
C CYS A 617 2.32 -32.08 -20.40
N THR A 618 2.50 -30.81 -20.06
CA THR A 618 3.46 -29.89 -20.67
C THR A 618 3.52 -30.02 -22.20
N PRO A 619 2.44 -29.66 -22.94
CA PRO A 619 2.37 -29.83 -24.38
C PRO A 619 3.43 -28.98 -25.10
N LEU A 620 4.02 -29.53 -26.18
CA LEU A 620 5.04 -28.89 -27.00
C LEU A 620 4.48 -28.58 -28.40
N HIS A 621 5.13 -27.67 -29.10
CA HIS A 621 4.87 -27.46 -30.50
C HIS A 621 5.07 -28.80 -31.28
N GLY A 622 4.05 -29.17 -32.08
CA GLY A 622 4.01 -30.48 -32.79
C GLY A 622 3.30 -31.61 -32.02
N ASP A 623 2.94 -31.43 -30.73
CA ASP A 623 2.08 -32.39 -30.02
C ASP A 623 0.62 -32.26 -30.50
N PRO A 624 -0.18 -33.35 -30.48
CA PRO A 624 -1.62 -33.24 -30.65
C PRO A 624 -2.26 -32.59 -29.42
N ILE A 625 -2.89 -31.44 -29.60
CA ILE A 625 -3.40 -30.63 -28.51
C ILE A 625 -4.91 -30.46 -28.50
N VAL A 626 -5.45 -30.11 -27.32
CA VAL A 626 -6.83 -29.74 -27.09
C VAL A 626 -6.90 -28.66 -26.02
N GLY A 627 -7.74 -27.67 -26.23
CA GLY A 627 -7.98 -26.59 -25.26
C GLY A 627 -9.15 -26.92 -24.33
N VAL A 628 -9.04 -26.53 -23.06
CA VAL A 628 -10.12 -26.59 -22.07
C VAL A 628 -10.32 -25.22 -21.46
N LEU A 629 -11.52 -24.68 -21.60
CA LEU A 629 -11.91 -23.42 -20.95
C LEU A 629 -12.16 -23.63 -19.47
N GLN A 630 -11.40 -22.95 -18.63
CA GLN A 630 -11.54 -23.03 -17.19
C GLN A 630 -11.91 -21.65 -16.61
N PRO A 631 -13.05 -21.54 -15.89
CA PRO A 631 -13.49 -20.27 -15.32
C PRO A 631 -12.40 -19.59 -14.49
N GLY A 632 -12.12 -18.32 -14.79
CA GLY A 632 -11.08 -17.54 -14.12
C GLY A 632 -9.64 -17.76 -14.57
N SER A 633 -9.36 -18.83 -15.35
CA SER A 633 -7.98 -19.19 -15.79
C SER A 633 -7.78 -19.04 -17.30
N GLY A 634 -8.85 -18.86 -18.09
CA GLY A 634 -8.79 -18.81 -19.55
C GLY A 634 -8.72 -20.17 -20.23
N LEU A 635 -8.03 -20.25 -21.35
CA LEU A 635 -7.86 -21.48 -22.13
C LEU A 635 -6.63 -22.24 -21.66
N ILE A 636 -6.81 -23.46 -21.15
CA ILE A 636 -5.71 -24.35 -20.77
C ILE A 636 -5.52 -25.38 -21.87
N VAL A 637 -4.33 -25.41 -22.48
CA VAL A 637 -3.96 -26.33 -23.54
C VAL A 637 -3.35 -27.59 -22.95
N HIS A 638 -3.93 -28.74 -23.28
CA HIS A 638 -3.47 -30.06 -22.89
C HIS A 638 -3.00 -30.88 -24.11
N HIS A 639 -2.16 -31.86 -23.88
CA HIS A 639 -1.93 -32.93 -24.85
C HIS A 639 -3.19 -33.82 -24.95
N LYS A 640 -3.61 -34.23 -26.15
CA LYS A 640 -4.85 -35.04 -26.36
C LYS A 640 -4.88 -36.34 -25.53
N ASN A 641 -3.72 -36.94 -25.31
CA ASN A 641 -3.55 -38.18 -24.54
C ASN A 641 -3.17 -37.95 -23.08
N CYS A 642 -3.53 -36.81 -22.50
CA CYS A 642 -3.24 -36.50 -21.10
C CYS A 642 -4.14 -37.31 -20.17
N THR A 643 -3.57 -38.08 -19.23
CA THR A 643 -4.32 -38.91 -18.26
C THR A 643 -5.20 -38.07 -17.34
N THR A 644 -4.76 -36.89 -16.99
CA THR A 644 -5.55 -35.93 -16.19
C THR A 644 -6.78 -35.43 -16.94
N LEU A 645 -6.66 -35.28 -18.28
CA LEU A 645 -7.75 -34.80 -19.11
C LEU A 645 -8.84 -35.89 -19.29
N GLU A 646 -8.48 -37.17 -19.35
CA GLU A 646 -9.44 -38.27 -19.46
C GLU A 646 -10.38 -38.35 -18.26
N ALA A 647 -9.91 -38.02 -17.06
CA ALA A 647 -10.73 -37.94 -15.87
C ALA A 647 -11.80 -36.80 -15.91
N TYR A 648 -11.61 -35.80 -16.75
CA TYR A 648 -12.53 -34.68 -16.93
C TYR A 648 -13.47 -34.81 -18.14
N LYS A 649 -13.14 -35.66 -19.11
CA LYS A 649 -13.91 -35.87 -20.36
C LYS A 649 -15.39 -36.24 -20.17
N THR A 650 -15.74 -36.75 -19.00
CA THR A 650 -17.08 -37.28 -18.72
C THR A 650 -18.07 -36.20 -18.22
N LYS A 651 -17.63 -34.95 -17.97
CA LYS A 651 -18.46 -33.95 -17.24
C LYS A 651 -19.07 -32.83 -18.06
N ASP A 652 -18.44 -32.32 -19.12
CA ASP A 652 -19.01 -31.20 -19.87
C ASP A 652 -18.26 -30.98 -21.21
N GLN A 653 -18.85 -31.44 -22.31
CA GLN A 653 -18.24 -31.32 -23.66
C GLN A 653 -18.19 -29.89 -24.20
N SER A 654 -18.97 -28.96 -23.65
CA SER A 654 -19.04 -27.58 -24.11
C SER A 654 -17.81 -26.73 -23.77
N LYS A 655 -16.96 -27.23 -22.87
CA LYS A 655 -15.72 -26.56 -22.42
C LYS A 655 -14.50 -26.90 -23.28
N TYR A 656 -14.63 -27.86 -24.21
CA TYR A 656 -13.52 -28.27 -25.07
C TYR A 656 -13.47 -27.43 -26.33
N VAL A 657 -12.31 -26.87 -26.63
CA VAL A 657 -12.02 -26.08 -27.82
C VAL A 657 -11.00 -26.83 -28.66
N ASN A 658 -11.28 -27.02 -29.94
CA ASN A 658 -10.30 -27.55 -30.86
C ASN A 658 -9.21 -26.50 -31.09
N VAL A 659 -7.97 -26.90 -30.86
CA VAL A 659 -6.79 -26.05 -31.03
C VAL A 659 -5.74 -26.75 -31.88
N VAL A 660 -5.04 -25.98 -32.71
CA VAL A 660 -3.93 -26.43 -33.52
C VAL A 660 -2.75 -25.47 -33.39
N TRP A 661 -1.55 -26.01 -33.55
CA TRP A 661 -0.36 -25.16 -33.57
C TRP A 661 -0.26 -24.38 -34.88
N ASP A 662 0.20 -23.13 -34.79
CA ASP A 662 0.64 -22.34 -35.96
C ASP A 662 1.92 -22.99 -36.53
N SER A 663 2.07 -22.99 -37.84
CA SER A 663 3.23 -23.57 -38.53
C SER A 663 4.55 -22.79 -38.29
N THR A 664 4.47 -21.55 -37.72
CA THR A 664 5.62 -20.64 -37.60
C THR A 664 5.86 -20.16 -36.15
N SER A 665 5.75 -21.08 -35.18
CA SER A 665 6.02 -20.74 -33.77
C SER A 665 7.50 -20.63 -33.48
N GLU A 666 7.96 -19.44 -32.98
CA GLU A 666 9.31 -19.23 -32.42
C GLU A 666 9.32 -19.30 -30.88
N ALA A 667 8.28 -19.85 -30.27
CA ALA A 667 8.16 -19.91 -28.82
C ALA A 667 9.02 -21.04 -28.21
N SER A 668 9.57 -20.79 -27.03
CA SER A 668 10.28 -21.81 -26.24
C SER A 668 9.34 -22.45 -25.23
N PHE A 669 9.31 -23.78 -25.20
CA PHE A 669 8.43 -24.58 -24.37
C PHE A 669 9.23 -25.36 -23.28
N LYS A 670 8.54 -25.74 -22.21
CA LYS A 670 9.13 -26.55 -21.14
C LYS A 670 8.52 -27.94 -21.16
N ALA A 671 9.35 -28.99 -21.28
CA ALA A 671 8.91 -30.38 -21.15
C ALA A 671 9.55 -31.07 -19.96
N LYS A 672 8.74 -31.92 -19.29
CA LYS A 672 9.24 -32.82 -18.25
C LYS A 672 9.57 -34.17 -18.83
N VAL A 673 10.73 -34.70 -18.45
CA VAL A 673 11.20 -36.04 -18.82
C VAL A 673 11.60 -36.78 -17.54
N LEU A 674 11.07 -37.99 -17.38
CA LEU A 674 11.44 -38.88 -16.30
C LEU A 674 12.44 -39.90 -16.85
N ILE A 675 13.59 -39.99 -16.22
CA ILE A 675 14.70 -40.85 -16.61
C ILE A 675 15.00 -41.80 -15.44
N SER A 676 14.88 -43.09 -15.67
CA SER A 676 15.34 -44.12 -14.71
C SER A 676 16.76 -44.53 -15.08
N VAL A 677 17.67 -44.46 -14.14
CA VAL A 677 19.09 -44.72 -14.34
C VAL A 677 19.64 -45.68 -13.29
N MET A 678 20.72 -46.40 -13.61
CA MET A 678 21.56 -47.03 -12.60
C MET A 678 22.32 -45.95 -11.84
N ASN A 679 22.34 -46.01 -10.49
CA ASN A 679 22.99 -45.02 -9.65
C ASN A 679 24.51 -45.11 -9.74
N SER A 680 25.10 -44.47 -10.75
CA SER A 680 26.52 -44.47 -11.01
C SER A 680 27.10 -43.05 -11.09
N LYS A 681 28.41 -42.95 -10.75
CA LYS A 681 29.10 -41.65 -10.77
C LYS A 681 29.19 -41.11 -12.20
N GLY A 682 28.73 -39.87 -12.39
CA GLY A 682 28.85 -39.15 -13.67
C GLY A 682 27.60 -39.21 -14.57
N VAL A 683 26.61 -40.05 -14.29
CA VAL A 683 25.43 -40.24 -15.15
C VAL A 683 24.66 -38.95 -15.38
N LEU A 684 24.54 -38.08 -14.34
CA LEU A 684 23.93 -36.76 -14.47
C LEU A 684 24.69 -35.83 -15.43
N GLY A 685 26.02 -35.89 -15.38
CA GLY A 685 26.88 -35.14 -16.31
C GLY A 685 26.70 -35.60 -17.75
N SER A 686 26.58 -36.91 -18.00
CA SER A 686 26.32 -37.46 -19.32
C SER A 686 24.95 -37.04 -19.86
N ILE A 687 23.90 -37.08 -19.04
CA ILE A 687 22.55 -36.60 -19.41
C ILE A 687 22.56 -35.10 -19.74
N ALA A 688 23.24 -34.29 -18.94
CA ALA A 688 23.33 -32.87 -19.18
C ALA A 688 24.10 -32.52 -20.45
N LEU A 689 25.15 -33.29 -20.76
CA LEU A 689 25.93 -33.13 -21.98
C LEU A 689 25.10 -33.47 -23.23
N GLU A 690 24.31 -34.55 -23.20
CA GLU A 690 23.43 -34.90 -24.33
C GLU A 690 22.34 -33.83 -24.53
N ALA A 691 21.72 -33.28 -23.48
CA ALA A 691 20.77 -32.19 -23.61
C ALA A 691 21.41 -30.92 -24.23
N SER A 692 22.65 -30.62 -23.83
CA SER A 692 23.40 -29.46 -24.35
C SER A 692 23.78 -29.56 -25.82
N LYS A 693 24.03 -30.79 -26.36
CA LYS A 693 24.31 -31.00 -27.78
C LYS A 693 23.17 -30.58 -28.72
N HIS A 694 21.96 -30.52 -28.19
CA HIS A 694 20.76 -30.14 -28.93
C HIS A 694 20.29 -28.69 -28.57
N ASP A 695 21.19 -27.84 -28.10
CA ASP A 695 20.88 -26.45 -27.69
C ASP A 695 19.72 -26.32 -26.68
N SER A 696 19.51 -27.37 -25.87
CA SER A 696 18.47 -27.41 -24.86
C SER A 696 19.03 -27.08 -23.47
N ASN A 697 18.36 -26.18 -22.75
CA ASN A 697 18.71 -25.84 -21.38
C ASN A 697 17.90 -26.67 -20.38
N ILE A 698 18.57 -27.17 -19.32
CA ILE A 698 17.90 -27.81 -18.18
C ILE A 698 17.46 -26.77 -17.20
N SER A 699 16.14 -26.50 -17.12
CA SER A 699 15.58 -25.47 -16.23
C SER A 699 15.28 -25.97 -14.82
N ASN A 700 15.13 -27.30 -14.64
CA ASN A 700 14.98 -27.93 -13.32
C ASN A 700 15.46 -29.37 -13.38
N LEU A 701 16.04 -29.85 -12.27
CA LEU A 701 16.44 -31.23 -12.06
C LEU A 701 16.10 -31.66 -10.65
N SER A 702 15.40 -32.80 -10.47
CA SER A 702 15.07 -33.35 -9.15
C SER A 702 15.17 -34.86 -9.19
N MET A 703 15.76 -35.45 -8.17
CA MET A 703 15.74 -36.89 -7.93
C MET A 703 14.50 -37.20 -7.08
N ILE A 704 13.71 -38.20 -7.52
CA ILE A 704 12.42 -38.51 -6.86
C ILE A 704 12.62 -39.71 -5.92
N ASP A 705 13.26 -40.75 -6.38
CA ASP A 705 13.58 -41.94 -5.60
C ASP A 705 15.04 -42.31 -5.85
N GLU A 706 15.81 -42.57 -4.79
CA GLU A 706 17.21 -42.93 -4.82
C GLU A 706 17.42 -44.15 -3.95
N ASP A 707 17.68 -45.30 -4.63
CA ASP A 707 18.13 -46.50 -3.99
C ASP A 707 19.64 -46.71 -4.26
N SER A 708 20.27 -47.71 -3.60
CA SER A 708 21.69 -48.02 -3.80
C SER A 708 22.03 -48.28 -5.26
N ASP A 709 21.12 -48.87 -6.02
CA ASP A 709 21.38 -49.44 -7.35
C ASP A 709 20.66 -48.65 -8.49
N SER A 710 19.60 -47.88 -8.18
CA SER A 710 18.83 -47.12 -9.18
C SER A 710 18.37 -45.75 -8.68
N ALA A 711 18.16 -44.83 -9.60
CA ALA A 711 17.61 -43.52 -9.31
C ALA A 711 16.61 -43.06 -10.39
N ASN A 712 15.53 -42.40 -9.97
CA ASN A 712 14.58 -41.74 -10.85
C ASN A 712 14.83 -40.22 -10.87
N ILE A 713 15.22 -39.73 -12.06
CA ILE A 713 15.57 -38.32 -12.27
C ILE A 713 14.47 -37.67 -13.08
N ASN A 714 13.90 -36.59 -12.54
CA ASN A 714 12.95 -35.76 -13.26
C ASN A 714 13.68 -34.50 -13.74
N ILE A 715 13.79 -34.33 -15.06
CA ILE A 715 14.37 -33.13 -15.66
C ILE A 715 13.31 -32.33 -16.39
N THR A 716 13.45 -31.00 -16.36
CA THR A 716 12.62 -30.09 -17.16
C THR A 716 13.53 -29.42 -18.20
N LEU A 717 13.31 -29.74 -19.45
CA LEU A 717 14.05 -29.23 -20.60
C LEU A 717 13.33 -28.01 -21.19
N GLN A 718 14.10 -27.06 -21.68
CA GLN A 718 13.61 -25.92 -22.46
C GLN A 718 13.84 -26.22 -23.93
N LEU A 719 12.76 -26.26 -24.73
CA LEU A 719 12.74 -26.83 -26.09
C LEU A 719 11.95 -25.96 -27.04
N GLU A 720 12.23 -26.03 -28.30
CA GLU A 720 11.48 -25.35 -29.37
C GLU A 720 10.30 -26.23 -29.84
N ASP A 721 10.51 -27.54 -30.05
CA ASP A 721 9.50 -28.45 -30.59
C ASP A 721 9.61 -29.90 -30.10
N LEU A 722 8.68 -30.73 -30.56
CA LEU A 722 8.64 -32.16 -30.28
C LEU A 722 9.80 -32.94 -30.97
N ALA A 723 10.28 -32.45 -32.12
CA ALA A 723 11.37 -33.12 -32.84
C ALA A 723 12.68 -33.03 -32.04
N GLN A 724 12.98 -31.86 -31.48
CA GLN A 724 14.13 -31.64 -30.59
C GLN A 724 14.04 -32.55 -29.34
N LEU A 725 12.85 -32.62 -28.71
CA LEU A 725 12.65 -33.52 -27.56
C LEU A 725 12.92 -34.97 -27.91
N ARG A 726 12.39 -35.45 -29.04
CA ARG A 726 12.60 -36.85 -29.50
C ARG A 726 14.07 -37.16 -29.73
N ALA A 727 14.83 -36.24 -30.34
CA ALA A 727 16.26 -36.40 -30.54
C ALA A 727 17.00 -36.52 -29.19
N ILE A 728 16.74 -35.60 -28.25
CA ILE A 728 17.36 -35.65 -26.92
C ILE A 728 17.02 -36.96 -26.18
N MET A 729 15.73 -37.34 -26.17
CA MET A 729 15.32 -38.61 -25.52
C MET A 729 15.96 -39.84 -26.16
N SER A 730 16.16 -39.85 -27.50
CA SER A 730 16.84 -40.93 -28.20
C SER A 730 18.31 -41.04 -27.79
N ASP A 731 19.00 -39.89 -27.70
CA ASP A 731 20.43 -39.88 -27.36
C ASP A 731 20.66 -40.20 -25.87
N ILE A 732 19.79 -39.72 -24.99
CA ILE A 732 19.82 -40.10 -23.56
C ILE A 732 19.59 -41.60 -23.38
N ARG A 733 18.72 -42.27 -24.18
CA ARG A 733 18.52 -43.74 -24.14
C ARG A 733 19.74 -44.54 -24.55
N ARG A 734 20.70 -43.95 -25.28
CA ARG A 734 21.96 -44.59 -25.67
C ARG A 734 23.00 -44.59 -24.58
N ILE A 735 22.80 -43.85 -23.49
CA ILE A 735 23.69 -43.84 -22.33
C ILE A 735 23.57 -45.22 -21.64
N PRO A 736 24.65 -45.96 -21.42
CA PRO A 736 24.59 -47.34 -20.89
C PRO A 736 23.90 -47.45 -19.52
N GLU A 737 23.99 -46.41 -18.70
CA GLU A 737 23.42 -46.36 -17.35
C GLU A 737 21.93 -45.99 -17.33
N VAL A 738 21.34 -45.64 -18.47
CA VAL A 738 19.93 -45.23 -18.58
C VAL A 738 19.06 -46.45 -18.89
N MET A 739 18.13 -46.76 -18.00
CA MET A 739 17.18 -47.85 -18.12
C MET A 739 15.92 -47.47 -18.90
N SER A 740 15.39 -46.29 -18.66
CA SER A 740 14.21 -45.81 -19.37
C SER A 740 14.15 -44.28 -19.42
N VAL A 741 13.53 -43.76 -20.50
CA VAL A 741 13.26 -42.31 -20.68
C VAL A 741 11.82 -42.14 -21.13
N THR A 742 11.01 -41.44 -20.33
CA THR A 742 9.58 -41.30 -20.58
C THR A 742 9.10 -39.86 -20.33
N ARG A 743 8.02 -39.46 -20.98
CA ARG A 743 7.26 -38.25 -20.63
C ARG A 743 6.19 -38.62 -19.60
N PRO A 744 6.17 -38.02 -18.41
CA PRO A 744 5.18 -38.33 -17.37
C PRO A 744 3.77 -37.89 -17.79
N ASN A 745 2.75 -38.62 -17.30
CA ASN A 745 1.31 -38.30 -17.47
C ASN A 745 0.75 -38.33 -18.91
N LEU A 746 1.43 -39.01 -19.83
CA LEU A 746 0.87 -39.36 -21.14
C LEU A 746 0.55 -40.84 -21.19
N THR A 747 -0.65 -41.21 -21.66
CA THR A 747 -0.96 -42.60 -22.00
C THR A 747 -0.04 -43.03 -23.14
N GLN A 748 0.74 -44.11 -22.95
CA GLN A 748 1.55 -44.69 -24.00
C GLN A 748 0.62 -45.16 -25.13
N SER A 749 0.57 -44.43 -26.24
CA SER A 749 0.14 -45.03 -27.50
C SER A 749 1.28 -45.94 -27.94
N SER A 750 0.99 -47.21 -28.11
CA SER A 750 1.83 -48.15 -28.85
C SER A 750 2.04 -47.61 -30.27
N ASP A 751 3.18 -46.90 -30.47
CA ASP A 751 3.87 -46.75 -31.75
C ASP A 751 5.33 -46.33 -31.47
#